data_40f3ce3336ae9ed38195e53085453181
#
_entry.id   40f3ce3336ae9ed38195e53085453181
#
_cell.length_a   1.000
_cell.length_b   1.000
_cell.length_c   1.000
_cell.angle_alpha   90.00
_cell.angle_beta   90.00
_cell.angle_gamma   90.00
#
_symmetry.space_group_name_H-M   'P 1'
#
loop_
_entity.id
_entity.type
_entity.pdbx_description
1 polymer ?
#
loop_
_entity_poly.entity_id
_entity_poly.type
_entity_poly.pdbx_seq_one_letter_code
_entity_poly.pdbx_strand_id
1 'polypeptide(L)'
;MTISSRSLLAGLALLLGVASPRSAVAQSAKAGAKTPAKPGAASVGAPTSMSVKRLPLAVTDIADIVTLEKLEDRRDYDAATLQRISTAKHPELRRRAALAIARLYDPRGRALLRAMRTDPDTAVLATVAWATGQLVDTSAVAWLDSLLQGTKTPVGVATEAAGAFGKIRTSDTRLRLSLYLGNATAGPRTAPVVAEALLAIGRHRERGAIGAIVRWAQSADVELRWRAAWALFRNRDPAAIPDLMALATDPSPEVRFWAVRGLSGARADSSDVGSAGTRPVLLAALRDADRRVQTEAVRTLGSYSDAGSLIQLTLLLNAEDMWIATTAAEGIGSRGDKSRAAIAQLVSSTESDNPTWIRAAALSALADVWLAAALEPATAMAKDTSLTARTAAAQVLAKLGVGAREGLESLLKDSDRAVRATAWTGYLSLADTADELPLRRVARRGAFASQDVAVRAAAAASMAKWADASDIPTLLAAFAVALTDSALIAQESTIEALADIEQRGGGAAAAFFAKYPVAPSDAVYGFAGRGFGAKTIAAWGTGRPVRTTRTDADYQRIVESLIIPVYNGGPAPRLRWETTKGMVDTELNPLDTPLAADYLLQLTAKGTMQHVRFDRVVPNFVVQQREAETNEPLQRDEISRGRLIRGNLSWGSNIGNAPRFPGRGPGAAYDTGPAVYTFGVTPQPHNEGDFSALGHVIRGIDVVDRLELGDYVKSVRVLKPGEK
;
A
#
# COMPACT_ATOMS: atom_id res chain seq x y z
N MET A 1 -29.25 1.63 -46.31
CA MET A 1 -29.24 0.17 -46.43
C MET A 1 -28.82 -0.38 -45.07
N THR A 2 -29.83 -0.72 -44.29
CA THR A 2 -29.71 -1.26 -42.94
C THR A 2 -29.40 -2.75 -43.03
N ILE A 3 -28.21 -3.16 -42.61
CA ILE A 3 -27.85 -4.57 -42.46
C ILE A 3 -28.01 -4.91 -40.96
N SER A 4 -28.95 -5.77 -40.72
CA SER A 4 -29.35 -6.29 -39.41
C SER A 4 -28.20 -7.08 -38.78
N SER A 5 -27.90 -6.78 -37.50
CA SER A 5 -26.84 -7.34 -36.66
C SER A 5 -27.03 -8.79 -36.18
N ARG A 6 -27.95 -9.54 -36.78
CA ARG A 6 -28.29 -10.93 -36.35
C ARG A 6 -27.59 -12.08 -37.08
N SER A 7 -26.68 -11.80 -38.03
CA SER A 7 -26.08 -12.84 -38.88
C SER A 7 -24.64 -13.19 -38.62
N LEU A 8 -24.00 -12.71 -37.55
CA LEU A 8 -22.59 -12.95 -37.27
C LEU A 8 -22.29 -13.89 -36.09
N LEU A 9 -23.31 -14.44 -35.42
CA LEU A 9 -23.16 -15.37 -34.29
C LEU A 9 -23.27 -16.86 -34.67
N ALA A 10 -23.44 -17.21 -35.93
CA ALA A 10 -23.62 -18.60 -36.38
C ALA A 10 -22.33 -19.28 -36.88
N GLY A 11 -21.18 -18.62 -36.88
CA GLY A 11 -19.94 -19.10 -37.50
C GLY A 11 -18.89 -19.74 -36.56
N LEU A 12 -19.06 -19.70 -35.24
CA LEU A 12 -18.00 -20.14 -34.31
C LEU A 12 -18.35 -21.36 -33.45
N ALA A 13 -19.47 -22.06 -33.72
CA ALA A 13 -19.96 -23.19 -32.93
C ALA A 13 -19.59 -24.59 -33.49
N LEU A 14 -18.67 -24.72 -34.41
CA LEU A 14 -18.42 -25.98 -35.12
C LEU A 14 -17.01 -26.54 -35.02
N LEU A 15 -16.33 -26.39 -33.87
CA LEU A 15 -15.04 -27.08 -33.64
C LEU A 15 -14.76 -27.47 -32.18
N LEU A 16 -15.76 -27.88 -31.39
CA LEU A 16 -15.48 -28.69 -30.18
C LEU A 16 -16.68 -29.60 -29.92
N GLY A 17 -16.67 -30.77 -30.61
CA GLY A 17 -17.54 -31.88 -30.28
C GLY A 17 -17.07 -32.58 -29.02
N VAL A 18 -17.80 -32.40 -27.91
CA VAL A 18 -17.82 -33.38 -26.82
C VAL A 18 -19.26 -33.52 -26.35
N ALA A 19 -19.78 -34.72 -26.53
CA ALA A 19 -21.12 -35.14 -26.21
C ALA A 19 -21.40 -35.13 -24.70
N SER A 20 -22.54 -34.58 -24.33
CA SER A 20 -23.16 -34.82 -23.03
C SER A 20 -24.00 -36.12 -23.08
N PRO A 21 -24.10 -36.90 -22.02
CA PRO A 21 -25.26 -37.71 -21.75
C PRO A 21 -26.07 -37.17 -20.57
N ARG A 22 -27.37 -36.97 -20.85
CA ARG A 22 -28.38 -36.74 -19.85
C ARG A 22 -28.87 -38.03 -19.20
N SER A 23 -29.09 -37.95 -17.89
CA SER A 23 -30.16 -38.55 -17.09
C SER A 23 -30.25 -40.07 -16.91
N ALA A 24 -30.13 -40.51 -15.68
CA ALA A 24 -31.15 -41.42 -15.08
C ALA A 24 -31.09 -41.31 -13.55
N VAL A 25 -32.23 -41.09 -12.97
CA VAL A 25 -32.53 -41.14 -11.53
C VAL A 25 -32.62 -42.61 -11.11
N ALA A 26 -31.96 -42.96 -10.03
CA ALA A 26 -32.36 -44.09 -9.17
C ALA A 26 -31.93 -43.86 -7.73
N GLN A 27 -32.92 -43.86 -6.84
CA GLN A 27 -32.78 -43.90 -5.40
C GLN A 27 -32.24 -45.28 -4.99
N SER A 28 -31.29 -45.36 -4.06
CA SER A 28 -31.49 -46.04 -2.76
C SER A 28 -30.16 -46.21 -1.98
N ALA A 29 -30.35 -46.23 -0.68
CA ALA A 29 -29.55 -46.89 0.38
C ALA A 29 -28.46 -46.06 1.06
N LYS A 30 -28.81 -45.75 2.32
CA LYS A 30 -27.94 -45.29 3.40
C LYS A 30 -26.74 -46.21 3.62
N ALA A 31 -25.54 -45.66 3.60
CA ALA A 31 -24.42 -46.17 4.37
C ALA A 31 -23.55 -44.99 4.79
N GLY A 32 -23.28 -44.86 6.09
CA GLY A 32 -22.55 -43.75 6.67
C GLY A 32 -21.12 -43.66 6.14
N ALA A 33 -20.85 -42.58 5.42
CA ALA A 33 -19.50 -42.18 5.08
C ALA A 33 -19.13 -40.95 5.95
N LYS A 34 -18.12 -41.11 6.75
CA LYS A 34 -17.48 -40.01 7.50
C LYS A 34 -17.05 -38.92 6.51
N THR A 35 -17.59 -37.72 6.70
CA THR A 35 -17.17 -36.51 6.01
C THR A 35 -15.68 -36.30 6.23
N PRO A 36 -14.85 -36.10 5.18
CA PRO A 36 -13.48 -35.69 5.39
C PRO A 36 -13.49 -34.28 6.03
N ALA A 37 -12.73 -34.13 7.10
CA ALA A 37 -12.54 -32.87 7.79
C ALA A 37 -12.05 -31.81 6.77
N LYS A 38 -12.70 -30.63 6.71
CA LYS A 38 -12.17 -29.44 6.07
C LYS A 38 -10.72 -29.26 6.53
N PRO A 39 -9.78 -28.95 5.61
CA PRO A 39 -8.44 -28.53 6.03
C PRO A 39 -8.62 -27.31 6.92
N GLY A 40 -8.28 -27.44 8.19
CA GLY A 40 -8.28 -26.35 9.13
C GLY A 40 -7.36 -25.25 8.55
N ALA A 41 -7.87 -24.04 8.46
CA ALA A 41 -7.04 -22.87 8.25
C ALA A 41 -5.94 -22.93 9.32
N ALA A 42 -4.71 -23.18 8.88
CA ALA A 42 -3.56 -23.07 9.76
C ALA A 42 -3.58 -21.63 10.27
N SER A 43 -3.98 -21.46 11.53
CA SER A 43 -3.76 -20.22 12.24
C SER A 43 -2.25 -20.00 12.16
N VAL A 44 -1.83 -18.96 11.46
CA VAL A 44 -0.46 -18.43 11.57
C VAL A 44 -0.32 -18.10 13.05
N GLY A 45 0.31 -19.00 13.80
CA GLY A 45 0.53 -18.81 15.22
C GLY A 45 1.29 -17.51 15.40
N ALA A 46 0.64 -16.51 15.99
CA ALA A 46 1.36 -15.43 16.59
C ALA A 46 2.47 -16.05 17.44
N PRO A 47 3.72 -15.55 17.36
CA PRO A 47 4.78 -16.10 18.19
C PRO A 47 4.29 -16.10 19.63
N THR A 48 4.13 -17.27 20.21
CA THR A 48 3.79 -17.44 21.63
C THR A 48 4.81 -16.60 22.39
N SER A 49 4.36 -15.49 22.96
CA SER A 49 5.19 -14.66 23.81
C SER A 49 5.55 -15.56 25.00
N MET A 50 6.75 -16.13 24.96
CA MET A 50 7.35 -16.61 26.20
C MET A 50 7.30 -15.41 27.14
N SER A 51 6.65 -15.53 28.26
CA SER A 51 6.56 -14.53 29.32
C SER A 51 7.97 -14.26 29.82
N VAL A 52 8.69 -13.42 29.10
CA VAL A 52 9.95 -12.86 29.58
C VAL A 52 9.55 -11.97 30.73
N LYS A 53 9.97 -12.34 31.96
CA LYS A 53 9.75 -11.52 33.14
C LYS A 53 10.43 -10.18 32.93
N ARG A 54 9.63 -9.18 32.51
CA ARG A 54 10.13 -7.83 32.26
C ARG A 54 10.47 -7.16 33.59
N LEU A 55 11.52 -6.36 33.60
CA LEU A 55 11.85 -5.54 34.77
C LEU A 55 10.76 -4.49 35.00
N PRO A 56 10.32 -4.26 36.26
CA PRO A 56 9.31 -3.24 36.53
C PRO A 56 9.87 -1.84 36.25
N LEU A 57 9.04 -0.96 35.70
CA LEU A 57 9.36 0.43 35.43
C LEU A 57 9.10 1.28 36.68
N ALA A 58 10.05 2.15 37.05
CA ALA A 58 9.85 3.15 38.07
C ALA A 58 9.04 4.36 37.54
N VAL A 59 8.53 5.19 38.41
CA VAL A 59 7.80 6.43 38.02
C VAL A 59 8.66 7.33 37.15
N THR A 60 9.95 7.45 37.44
CA THR A 60 10.92 8.20 36.61
C THR A 60 11.11 7.59 35.23
N ASP A 61 11.06 6.25 35.11
CA ASP A 61 11.16 5.56 33.83
C ASP A 61 9.91 5.83 32.98
N ILE A 62 8.73 5.89 33.59
CA ILE A 62 7.47 6.24 32.91
C ILE A 62 7.53 7.67 32.36
N ALA A 63 8.03 8.63 33.15
CA ALA A 63 8.23 10.01 32.71
C ALA A 63 9.18 10.12 31.51
N ASP A 64 10.24 9.31 31.49
CA ASP A 64 11.15 9.24 30.34
C ASP A 64 10.48 8.65 29.08
N ILE A 65 9.61 7.65 29.23
CA ILE A 65 8.83 7.12 28.12
C ILE A 65 7.89 8.20 27.56
N VAL A 66 7.19 8.93 28.43
CA VAL A 66 6.32 10.08 28.04
C VAL A 66 7.11 11.12 27.26
N THR A 67 8.33 11.41 27.71
CA THR A 67 9.23 12.36 27.03
C THR A 67 9.60 11.86 25.64
N LEU A 68 9.94 10.58 25.47
CA LEU A 68 10.29 10.02 24.17
C LEU A 68 9.08 10.06 23.21
N GLU A 69 7.88 9.68 23.64
CA GLU A 69 6.67 9.74 22.80
C GLU A 69 6.39 11.18 22.32
N LYS A 70 6.61 12.16 23.20
CA LYS A 70 6.49 13.58 22.86
C LYS A 70 7.53 14.02 21.84
N LEU A 71 8.79 13.61 21.98
CA LEU A 71 9.84 13.90 21.00
C LEU A 71 9.52 13.25 19.63
N GLU A 72 9.06 12.00 19.62
CA GLU A 72 8.67 11.30 18.40
C GLU A 72 7.51 11.99 17.70
N ASP A 73 6.43 12.33 18.39
CA ASP A 73 5.25 12.98 17.81
C ASP A 73 5.58 14.38 17.26
N ARG A 74 6.43 15.13 17.99
CA ARG A 74 6.84 16.49 17.59
C ARG A 74 7.98 16.52 16.59
N ARG A 75 8.59 15.37 16.27
CA ARG A 75 9.83 15.28 15.48
C ARG A 75 10.94 16.20 16.02
N ASP A 76 11.00 16.31 17.33
CA ASP A 76 11.95 17.17 18.04
C ASP A 76 13.22 16.37 18.41
N TYR A 77 14.36 16.75 17.85
CA TYR A 77 15.64 16.09 18.13
C TYR A 77 16.35 16.80 19.30
N ASP A 78 16.00 16.44 20.52
CA ASP A 78 16.73 16.87 21.73
C ASP A 78 17.90 15.91 22.02
N ALA A 79 19.09 16.31 21.61
CA ALA A 79 20.30 15.50 21.76
C ALA A 79 20.63 15.19 23.24
N ALA A 80 20.41 16.14 24.16
CA ALA A 80 20.72 15.95 25.57
C ALA A 80 19.79 14.92 26.23
N THR A 81 18.49 15.03 25.98
CA THR A 81 17.48 14.10 26.47
C THR A 81 17.69 12.70 25.88
N LEU A 82 17.91 12.59 24.57
CA LEU A 82 18.15 11.31 23.90
C LEU A 82 19.43 10.65 24.43
N GLN A 83 20.52 11.40 24.63
CA GLN A 83 21.78 10.89 25.22
C GLN A 83 21.53 10.37 26.64
N ARG A 84 20.85 11.12 27.48
CA ARG A 84 20.55 10.73 28.86
C ARG A 84 19.74 9.44 28.93
N ILE A 85 18.66 9.33 28.14
CA ILE A 85 17.81 8.15 28.16
C ILE A 85 18.50 6.95 27.49
N SER A 86 19.32 7.15 26.46
CA SER A 86 20.10 6.08 25.82
C SER A 86 21.13 5.42 26.73
N THR A 87 21.48 6.04 27.87
CA THR A 87 22.39 5.53 28.89
C THR A 87 21.68 5.15 30.21
N ALA A 88 20.34 5.16 30.23
CA ALA A 88 19.57 4.84 31.42
C ALA A 88 19.84 3.41 31.92
N LYS A 89 19.66 3.19 33.23
CA LYS A 89 19.86 1.86 33.85
C LYS A 89 18.88 0.83 33.29
N HIS A 90 17.62 1.22 33.09
CA HIS A 90 16.58 0.34 32.64
C HIS A 90 16.71 0.04 31.12
N PRO A 91 16.83 -1.23 30.69
CA PRO A 91 17.04 -1.58 29.28
C PRO A 91 15.87 -1.15 28.36
N GLU A 92 14.64 -1.16 28.85
CA GLU A 92 13.49 -0.70 28.06
C GLU A 92 13.61 0.78 27.68
N LEU A 93 14.14 1.63 28.55
CA LEU A 93 14.39 3.05 28.24
C LEU A 93 15.42 3.19 27.13
N ARG A 94 16.55 2.44 27.22
CA ARG A 94 17.56 2.46 26.18
C ARG A 94 17.02 1.94 24.86
N ARG A 95 16.20 0.86 24.90
CA ARG A 95 15.52 0.33 23.71
C ARG A 95 14.59 1.36 23.06
N ARG A 96 13.76 2.04 23.87
CA ARG A 96 12.86 3.09 23.37
C ARG A 96 13.62 4.31 22.86
N ALA A 97 14.71 4.70 23.48
CA ALA A 97 15.58 5.75 22.96
C ALA A 97 16.14 5.40 21.58
N ALA A 98 16.61 4.16 21.36
CA ALA A 98 17.07 3.71 20.04
C ALA A 98 15.93 3.73 19.01
N LEU A 99 14.69 3.35 19.39
CA LEU A 99 13.52 3.40 18.54
C LEU A 99 13.15 4.84 18.18
N ALA A 100 13.10 5.75 19.16
CA ALA A 100 12.84 7.17 18.97
C ALA A 100 13.87 7.82 18.03
N ILE A 101 15.17 7.56 18.25
CA ILE A 101 16.25 8.05 17.38
C ILE A 101 16.00 7.64 15.92
N ALA A 102 15.57 6.41 15.67
CA ALA A 102 15.28 5.93 14.33
C ALA A 102 14.06 6.65 13.70
N ARG A 103 13.03 6.91 14.48
CA ARG A 103 11.76 7.53 14.03
C ARG A 103 11.84 9.03 13.85
N LEU A 104 12.74 9.68 14.58
CA LEU A 104 13.06 11.09 14.37
C LEU A 104 13.70 11.35 13.01
N TYR A 105 14.33 10.33 12.40
CA TYR A 105 14.99 10.41 11.10
C TYR A 105 16.06 11.49 10.98
N ASP A 106 16.65 11.88 12.10
CA ASP A 106 17.72 12.87 12.14
C ASP A 106 19.09 12.18 12.01
N PRO A 107 19.92 12.57 11.02
CA PRO A 107 21.24 11.98 10.85
C PRO A 107 22.17 12.13 12.08
N ARG A 108 21.96 13.14 12.93
CA ARG A 108 22.67 13.35 14.20
C ARG A 108 22.54 12.16 15.15
N GLY A 109 21.40 11.45 15.07
CA GLY A 109 21.13 10.25 15.84
C GLY A 109 22.09 9.09 15.59
N ARG A 110 22.80 9.06 14.44
CA ARG A 110 23.78 8.02 14.13
C ARG A 110 24.91 7.96 15.16
N ALA A 111 25.33 9.10 15.73
CA ALA A 111 26.36 9.14 16.77
C ALA A 111 25.89 8.47 18.06
N LEU A 112 24.64 8.70 18.47
CA LEU A 112 24.04 8.07 19.65
C LEU A 112 23.90 6.55 19.45
N LEU A 113 23.38 6.11 18.30
CA LEU A 113 23.30 4.67 17.99
C LEU A 113 24.67 3.99 17.98
N ARG A 114 25.70 4.69 17.51
CA ARG A 114 27.08 4.16 17.54
C ARG A 114 27.54 3.91 18.97
N ALA A 115 27.26 4.81 19.91
CA ALA A 115 27.60 4.64 21.32
C ALA A 115 26.87 3.45 21.97
N MET A 116 25.67 3.08 21.45
CA MET A 116 24.86 1.97 21.96
C MET A 116 25.22 0.60 21.35
N ARG A 117 26.20 0.49 20.46
CA ARG A 117 26.56 -0.76 19.75
C ARG A 117 27.12 -1.86 20.66
N THR A 118 27.50 -1.54 21.88
CA THR A 118 28.01 -2.48 22.88
C THR A 118 27.05 -2.71 24.05
N ASP A 119 25.78 -2.37 23.85
CA ASP A 119 24.76 -2.56 24.91
C ASP A 119 24.66 -4.05 25.30
N PRO A 120 24.71 -4.36 26.62
CA PRO A 120 24.64 -5.73 27.10
C PRO A 120 23.26 -6.37 26.92
N ASP A 121 22.19 -5.58 26.80
CA ASP A 121 20.85 -6.08 26.60
C ASP A 121 20.60 -6.41 25.13
N THR A 122 20.18 -7.65 24.87
CA THR A 122 19.98 -8.15 23.50
C THR A 122 18.81 -7.49 22.78
N ALA A 123 17.77 -7.04 23.47
CA ALA A 123 16.62 -6.34 22.88
C ALA A 123 17.00 -4.91 22.50
N VAL A 124 17.83 -4.26 23.32
CA VAL A 124 18.43 -2.96 23.00
C VAL A 124 19.30 -3.09 21.76
N LEU A 125 20.25 -4.04 21.77
CA LEU A 125 21.20 -4.24 20.67
C LEU A 125 20.49 -4.55 19.34
N ALA A 126 19.43 -5.38 19.36
CA ALA A 126 18.59 -5.65 18.20
C ALA A 126 17.90 -4.37 17.69
N THR A 127 17.39 -3.53 18.61
CA THR A 127 16.77 -2.26 18.23
C THR A 127 17.78 -1.28 17.65
N VAL A 128 19.00 -1.25 18.17
CA VAL A 128 20.10 -0.43 17.61
C VAL A 128 20.48 -0.88 16.20
N ALA A 129 20.53 -2.19 15.94
CA ALA A 129 20.79 -2.72 14.59
C ALA A 129 19.67 -2.31 13.61
N TRP A 130 18.39 -2.47 14.00
CA TRP A 130 17.24 -2.02 13.23
C TRP A 130 17.27 -0.51 12.96
N ALA A 131 17.51 0.29 14.00
CA ALA A 131 17.56 1.76 13.95
C ALA A 131 18.69 2.25 13.02
N THR A 132 19.84 1.59 13.05
CA THR A 132 20.97 1.85 12.16
C THR A 132 20.58 1.66 10.70
N GLY A 133 19.81 0.59 10.40
CA GLY A 133 19.23 0.37 9.08
C GLY A 133 18.22 1.45 8.68
N GLN A 134 17.36 1.88 9.61
CA GLN A 134 16.36 2.95 9.37
C GLN A 134 17.03 4.28 9.02
N LEU A 135 18.12 4.63 9.70
CA LEU A 135 18.91 5.83 9.40
C LEU A 135 19.85 5.67 8.20
N VAL A 136 19.86 4.52 7.52
CA VAL A 136 20.73 4.25 6.35
C VAL A 136 22.20 4.60 6.66
N ASP A 137 22.70 4.14 7.83
CA ASP A 137 24.08 4.41 8.24
C ASP A 137 25.05 3.47 7.53
N THR A 138 25.58 3.90 6.40
CA THR A 138 26.56 3.14 5.62
C THR A 138 27.88 2.92 6.37
N SER A 139 28.22 3.78 7.33
CA SER A 139 29.45 3.63 8.16
C SER A 139 29.36 2.45 9.14
N ALA A 140 28.17 1.90 9.34
CA ALA A 140 27.91 0.80 10.24
C ALA A 140 28.02 -0.59 9.59
N VAL A 141 28.24 -0.68 8.29
CA VAL A 141 28.19 -1.95 7.53
C VAL A 141 29.12 -3.02 8.12
N ALA A 142 30.37 -2.67 8.48
CA ALA A 142 31.29 -3.63 9.07
C ALA A 142 30.82 -4.16 10.44
N TRP A 143 30.22 -3.30 11.27
CA TRP A 143 29.64 -3.72 12.55
C TRP A 143 28.41 -4.62 12.35
N LEU A 144 27.49 -4.25 11.48
CA LEU A 144 26.33 -5.08 11.15
C LEU A 144 26.74 -6.45 10.60
N ASP A 145 27.80 -6.49 9.78
CA ASP A 145 28.34 -7.76 9.28
C ASP A 145 28.90 -8.64 10.39
N SER A 146 29.63 -8.06 11.35
CA SER A 146 30.12 -8.80 12.50
C SER A 146 28.98 -9.42 13.35
N LEU A 147 27.82 -8.74 13.41
CA LEU A 147 26.62 -9.29 14.05
C LEU A 147 25.98 -10.41 13.23
N LEU A 148 25.90 -10.23 11.91
CA LEU A 148 25.30 -11.21 11.00
C LEU A 148 26.11 -12.52 10.96
N GLN A 149 27.43 -12.42 10.86
CA GLN A 149 28.34 -13.58 10.74
C GLN A 149 28.68 -14.21 12.10
N GLY A 150 28.44 -13.52 13.20
CA GLY A 150 28.83 -13.93 14.53
C GLY A 150 28.08 -15.16 15.04
N THR A 151 28.79 -16.28 15.23
CA THR A 151 28.19 -17.55 15.70
C THR A 151 27.60 -17.47 17.11
N LYS A 152 28.08 -16.53 17.95
CA LYS A 152 27.59 -16.26 19.31
C LYS A 152 26.57 -15.10 19.35
N THR A 153 26.35 -14.40 18.24
CA THR A 153 25.39 -13.30 18.19
C THR A 153 23.97 -13.84 18.49
N PRO A 154 23.21 -13.20 19.39
CA PRO A 154 21.82 -13.57 19.63
C PRO A 154 20.98 -13.52 18.34
N VAL A 155 20.12 -14.52 18.12
CA VAL A 155 19.37 -14.66 16.86
C VAL A 155 18.62 -13.39 16.48
N GLY A 156 17.93 -12.74 17.44
CA GLY A 156 17.19 -11.50 17.16
C GLY A 156 18.09 -10.35 16.71
N VAL A 157 19.31 -10.27 17.24
CA VAL A 157 20.30 -9.25 16.84
C VAL A 157 20.80 -9.51 15.42
N ALA A 158 21.16 -10.75 15.10
CA ALA A 158 21.61 -11.14 13.77
C ALA A 158 20.49 -10.94 12.72
N THR A 159 19.25 -11.23 13.08
CA THR A 159 18.07 -11.01 12.22
C THR A 159 17.91 -9.52 11.88
N GLU A 160 18.01 -8.64 12.87
CA GLU A 160 17.90 -7.19 12.61
C GLU A 160 19.11 -6.64 11.84
N ALA A 161 20.30 -7.21 12.02
CA ALA A 161 21.47 -6.87 11.20
C ALA A 161 21.25 -7.24 9.72
N ALA A 162 20.70 -8.42 9.43
CA ALA A 162 20.30 -8.79 8.07
C ALA A 162 19.26 -7.82 7.50
N GLY A 163 18.22 -7.48 8.28
CA GLY A 163 17.19 -6.52 7.89
C GLY A 163 17.75 -5.12 7.61
N ALA A 164 18.72 -4.68 8.38
CA ALA A 164 19.41 -3.39 8.19
C ALA A 164 20.11 -3.32 6.83
N PHE A 165 20.73 -4.41 6.37
CA PHE A 165 21.33 -4.47 5.02
C PHE A 165 20.30 -4.29 3.90
N GLY A 166 19.09 -4.83 4.07
CA GLY A 166 17.98 -4.63 3.14
C GLY A 166 17.42 -3.20 3.11
N LYS A 167 17.78 -2.36 4.09
CA LYS A 167 17.44 -0.93 4.16
C LYS A 167 18.58 -0.03 3.64
N ILE A 168 19.81 -0.37 3.95
CA ILE A 168 21.02 0.36 3.50
C ILE A 168 21.21 0.21 1.98
N ARG A 169 21.04 -0.97 1.43
CA ARG A 169 20.98 -1.28 -0.01
C ARG A 169 22.14 -0.75 -0.85
N THR A 170 23.38 -1.01 -0.40
CA THR A 170 24.58 -0.81 -1.20
C THR A 170 25.03 -2.12 -1.87
N SER A 171 25.90 -2.06 -2.89
CA SER A 171 26.51 -3.26 -3.49
C SER A 171 27.27 -4.10 -2.47
N ASP A 172 27.94 -3.47 -1.49
CA ASP A 172 28.63 -4.16 -0.40
C ASP A 172 27.64 -4.92 0.50
N THR A 173 26.53 -4.31 0.93
CA THR A 173 25.53 -5.01 1.75
C THR A 173 24.87 -6.15 1.00
N ARG A 174 24.65 -6.03 -0.32
CA ARG A 174 24.17 -7.11 -1.17
C ARG A 174 25.16 -8.28 -1.25
N LEU A 175 26.43 -7.98 -1.44
CA LEU A 175 27.48 -9.00 -1.45
C LEU A 175 27.54 -9.78 -0.13
N ARG A 176 27.51 -9.09 1.02
CA ARG A 176 27.52 -9.71 2.34
C ARG A 176 26.31 -10.61 2.58
N LEU A 177 25.11 -10.16 2.19
CA LEU A 177 23.90 -11.00 2.21
C LEU A 177 24.05 -12.25 1.34
N SER A 178 24.58 -12.10 0.13
CA SER A 178 24.82 -13.23 -0.78
C SER A 178 25.81 -14.25 -0.19
N LEU A 179 26.91 -13.78 0.39
CA LEU A 179 27.90 -14.63 1.05
C LEU A 179 27.28 -15.33 2.27
N TYR A 180 26.53 -14.61 3.10
CA TYR A 180 25.86 -15.21 4.24
C TYR A 180 24.88 -16.31 3.80
N LEU A 181 23.97 -16.01 2.85
CA LEU A 181 23.00 -16.96 2.32
C LEU A 181 23.68 -18.19 1.68
N GLY A 182 24.80 -17.98 1.00
CA GLY A 182 25.58 -19.05 0.36
C GLY A 182 26.25 -19.99 1.36
N ASN A 183 26.68 -19.49 2.51
CA ASN A 183 27.49 -20.25 3.50
C ASN A 183 26.66 -20.74 4.72
N ALA A 184 25.50 -20.12 5.02
CA ALA A 184 24.69 -20.51 6.17
C ALA A 184 24.21 -21.97 6.07
N THR A 185 24.20 -22.66 7.21
CA THR A 185 23.65 -24.01 7.32
C THR A 185 22.25 -23.97 7.91
N ALA A 186 21.34 -24.81 7.37
CA ALA A 186 19.98 -24.89 7.89
C ALA A 186 19.95 -25.38 9.35
N GLY A 187 19.16 -24.69 10.18
CA GLY A 187 19.00 -25.07 11.57
C GLY A 187 18.10 -24.08 12.33
N PRO A 188 17.57 -24.46 13.50
CA PRO A 188 16.62 -23.62 14.24
C PRO A 188 17.17 -22.24 14.60
N ARG A 189 18.47 -22.13 14.75
CA ARG A 189 19.15 -20.89 15.11
C ARG A 189 19.40 -19.98 13.91
N THR A 190 19.64 -20.54 12.74
CA THR A 190 19.94 -19.81 11.51
C THR A 190 18.69 -19.51 10.70
N ALA A 191 17.63 -20.30 10.80
CA ALA A 191 16.40 -20.12 10.01
C ALA A 191 15.80 -18.71 10.10
N PRO A 192 15.63 -18.07 11.28
CA PRO A 192 15.10 -16.70 11.35
C PRO A 192 16.02 -15.66 10.68
N VAL A 193 17.32 -15.84 10.79
CA VAL A 193 18.31 -14.93 10.18
C VAL A 193 18.33 -15.07 8.67
N VAL A 194 18.31 -16.32 8.17
CA VAL A 194 18.21 -16.62 6.73
C VAL A 194 16.89 -16.10 6.17
N ALA A 195 15.78 -16.28 6.88
CA ALA A 195 14.48 -15.76 6.48
C ALA A 195 14.53 -14.24 6.24
N GLU A 196 15.15 -13.49 7.16
CA GLU A 196 15.32 -12.04 6.98
C GLU A 196 16.34 -11.70 5.91
N ALA A 197 17.44 -12.43 5.81
CA ALA A 197 18.44 -12.20 4.77
C ALA A 197 17.87 -12.39 3.36
N LEU A 198 16.96 -13.37 3.16
CA LEU A 198 16.21 -13.56 1.91
C LEU A 198 15.31 -12.36 1.57
N LEU A 199 14.61 -11.81 2.57
CA LEU A 199 13.84 -10.59 2.38
C LEU A 199 14.75 -9.39 2.11
N ALA A 200 15.86 -9.29 2.84
CA ALA A 200 16.83 -8.21 2.67
C ALA A 200 17.43 -8.18 1.28
N ILE A 201 17.90 -9.33 0.75
CA ILE A 201 18.48 -9.39 -0.60
C ILE A 201 17.44 -9.10 -1.69
N GLY A 202 16.18 -9.53 -1.51
CA GLY A 202 15.08 -9.20 -2.43
C GLY A 202 14.74 -7.70 -2.44
N ARG A 203 14.96 -6.97 -1.34
CA ARG A 203 14.75 -5.50 -1.28
C ARG A 203 15.77 -4.73 -2.13
N HIS A 204 16.94 -5.28 -2.44
CA HIS A 204 17.92 -4.67 -3.35
C HIS A 204 17.40 -4.59 -4.78
N ARG A 205 16.56 -5.53 -5.24
CA ARG A 205 15.99 -5.57 -6.60
C ARG A 205 17.03 -5.62 -7.72
N GLU A 206 18.22 -6.10 -7.44
CA GLU A 206 19.33 -6.22 -8.35
C GLU A 206 19.52 -7.66 -8.81
N ARG A 207 19.93 -7.88 -10.06
CA ARG A 207 20.21 -9.19 -10.64
C ARG A 207 21.42 -9.86 -9.97
N GLY A 208 21.50 -11.18 -10.08
CA GLY A 208 22.58 -12.00 -9.54
C GLY A 208 22.25 -12.61 -8.18
N ALA A 209 23.22 -13.27 -7.55
CA ALA A 209 23.08 -14.02 -6.32
C ALA A 209 22.07 -15.18 -6.37
N ILE A 210 21.67 -15.66 -7.56
CA ILE A 210 20.64 -16.69 -7.75
C ILE A 210 20.99 -17.95 -6.97
N GLY A 211 22.22 -18.50 -7.08
CA GLY A 211 22.64 -19.71 -6.40
C GLY A 211 22.54 -19.61 -4.87
N ALA A 212 22.82 -18.44 -4.30
CA ALA A 212 22.69 -18.21 -2.85
C ALA A 212 21.22 -18.21 -2.38
N ILE A 213 20.26 -17.83 -3.23
CA ILE A 213 18.83 -17.79 -2.93
C ILE A 213 18.21 -19.18 -3.18
N VAL A 214 18.49 -19.80 -4.34
CA VAL A 214 17.85 -21.04 -4.80
C VAL A 214 18.06 -22.21 -3.83
N ARG A 215 19.23 -22.30 -3.19
CA ARG A 215 19.45 -23.35 -2.17
C ARG A 215 18.38 -23.36 -1.06
N TRP A 216 17.77 -22.22 -0.76
CA TRP A 216 16.71 -22.09 0.25
C TRP A 216 15.32 -22.35 -0.31
N ALA A 217 15.17 -22.33 -1.62
CA ALA A 217 13.95 -22.73 -2.31
C ALA A 217 13.61 -24.23 -2.13
N GLN A 218 14.60 -25.03 -1.77
CA GLN A 218 14.46 -26.47 -1.51
C GLN A 218 14.41 -26.82 0.01
N SER A 219 14.31 -25.81 0.87
CA SER A 219 14.25 -26.03 2.32
C SER A 219 13.00 -26.82 2.73
N ALA A 220 13.12 -27.68 3.75
CA ALA A 220 11.96 -28.29 4.38
C ALA A 220 11.04 -27.25 5.06
N ASP A 221 11.61 -26.10 5.49
CA ASP A 221 10.87 -25.02 6.11
C ASP A 221 10.18 -24.16 5.04
N VAL A 222 8.85 -24.15 5.06
CA VAL A 222 8.01 -23.36 4.15
C VAL A 222 8.29 -21.86 4.27
N GLU A 223 8.65 -21.39 5.46
CA GLU A 223 8.97 -19.98 5.71
C GLU A 223 10.24 -19.54 4.95
N LEU A 224 11.18 -20.44 4.75
CA LEU A 224 12.35 -20.18 3.94
C LEU A 224 12.04 -20.29 2.43
N ARG A 225 11.22 -21.29 2.03
CA ARG A 225 10.87 -21.46 0.61
C ARG A 225 10.11 -20.28 0.04
N TRP A 226 9.08 -19.77 0.74
CA TRP A 226 8.32 -18.65 0.19
C TRP A 226 9.14 -17.35 0.14
N ARG A 227 10.05 -17.12 1.11
CA ARG A 227 10.96 -15.97 1.08
C ARG A 227 12.00 -16.09 -0.02
N ALA A 228 12.47 -17.30 -0.31
CA ALA A 228 13.31 -17.55 -1.48
C ALA A 228 12.56 -17.26 -2.79
N ALA A 229 11.33 -17.76 -2.94
CA ALA A 229 10.47 -17.45 -4.09
C ALA A 229 10.24 -15.94 -4.25
N TRP A 230 9.95 -15.25 -3.15
CA TRP A 230 9.81 -13.78 -3.13
C TRP A 230 11.11 -13.07 -3.53
N ALA A 231 12.26 -13.51 -3.00
CA ALA A 231 13.56 -12.94 -3.34
C ALA A 231 13.89 -13.15 -4.82
N LEU A 232 13.64 -14.34 -5.38
CA LEU A 232 13.79 -14.65 -6.80
C LEU A 232 12.86 -13.78 -7.66
N PHE A 233 11.60 -13.60 -7.26
CA PHE A 233 10.69 -12.67 -7.93
C PHE A 233 11.25 -11.25 -7.95
N ARG A 234 11.71 -10.74 -6.82
CA ARG A 234 12.21 -9.37 -6.68
C ARG A 234 13.55 -9.12 -7.40
N ASN A 235 14.37 -10.13 -7.49
CA ASN A 235 15.69 -10.08 -8.12
C ASN A 235 15.60 -9.76 -9.62
N ARG A 236 14.54 -10.18 -10.31
CA ARG A 236 14.28 -9.97 -11.75
C ARG A 236 15.32 -10.57 -12.71
N ASP A 237 16.18 -11.46 -12.23
CA ASP A 237 17.15 -12.12 -13.08
C ASP A 237 16.47 -13.23 -13.93
N PRO A 238 16.58 -13.24 -15.26
CA PRO A 238 15.99 -14.27 -16.10
C PRO A 238 16.50 -15.68 -15.77
N ALA A 239 17.72 -15.82 -15.26
CA ALA A 239 18.29 -17.11 -14.87
C ALA A 239 17.49 -17.82 -13.76
N ALA A 240 16.63 -17.12 -13.02
CA ALA A 240 15.76 -17.73 -12.00
C ALA A 240 14.45 -18.33 -12.55
N ILE A 241 14.18 -18.23 -13.85
CA ILE A 241 12.93 -18.73 -14.45
C ILE A 241 12.74 -20.23 -14.21
N PRO A 242 13.74 -21.13 -14.44
CA PRO A 242 13.57 -22.55 -14.18
C PRO A 242 13.20 -22.86 -12.72
N ASP A 243 13.85 -22.19 -11.76
CA ASP A 243 13.58 -22.38 -10.33
C ASP A 243 12.17 -21.88 -9.94
N LEU A 244 11.74 -20.75 -10.48
CA LEU A 244 10.39 -20.23 -10.27
C LEU A 244 9.32 -21.17 -10.86
N MET A 245 9.58 -21.79 -12.02
CA MET A 245 8.69 -22.79 -12.61
C MET A 245 8.56 -24.02 -11.70
N ALA A 246 9.66 -24.51 -11.12
CA ALA A 246 9.63 -25.60 -10.16
C ALA A 246 8.84 -25.23 -8.89
N LEU A 247 9.06 -24.02 -8.35
CA LEU A 247 8.35 -23.52 -7.16
C LEU A 247 6.86 -23.25 -7.42
N ALA A 248 6.43 -23.06 -8.66
CA ALA A 248 5.02 -22.90 -8.99
C ALA A 248 4.17 -24.17 -8.76
N THR A 249 4.82 -25.30 -8.46
CA THR A 249 4.17 -26.57 -8.09
C THR A 249 4.38 -26.95 -6.61
N ASP A 250 4.91 -26.05 -5.78
CA ASP A 250 5.17 -26.28 -4.34
C ASP A 250 3.86 -26.66 -3.60
N PRO A 251 3.91 -27.56 -2.62
CA PRO A 251 2.74 -27.87 -1.78
C PRO A 251 2.11 -26.65 -1.11
N SER A 252 2.92 -25.62 -0.75
CA SER A 252 2.45 -24.39 -0.11
C SER A 252 1.92 -23.39 -1.14
N PRO A 253 0.67 -22.92 -0.99
CA PRO A 253 0.13 -21.89 -1.87
C PRO A 253 0.90 -20.56 -1.77
N GLU A 254 1.50 -20.25 -0.62
CA GLU A 254 2.30 -19.03 -0.46
C GLU A 254 3.56 -19.06 -1.32
N VAL A 255 4.20 -20.24 -1.44
CA VAL A 255 5.36 -20.42 -2.33
C VAL A 255 4.94 -20.33 -3.78
N ARG A 256 3.86 -21.03 -4.19
CA ARG A 256 3.34 -20.99 -5.56
C ARG A 256 2.96 -19.56 -5.98
N PHE A 257 2.33 -18.81 -5.08
CA PHE A 257 1.94 -17.41 -5.31
C PHE A 257 3.13 -16.55 -5.73
N TRP A 258 4.22 -16.56 -4.97
CA TRP A 258 5.41 -15.76 -5.28
C TRP A 258 6.15 -16.27 -6.52
N ALA A 259 6.17 -17.57 -6.72
CA ALA A 259 6.76 -18.20 -7.89
C ALA A 259 6.04 -17.77 -9.18
N VAL A 260 4.72 -17.91 -9.23
CA VAL A 260 3.87 -17.50 -10.37
C VAL A 260 4.07 -16.01 -10.69
N ARG A 261 4.09 -15.16 -9.67
CA ARG A 261 4.34 -13.72 -9.83
C ARG A 261 5.70 -13.41 -10.46
N GLY A 262 6.68 -14.27 -10.29
CA GLY A 262 8.02 -14.12 -10.84
C GLY A 262 8.13 -14.47 -12.34
N LEU A 263 7.11 -15.09 -12.93
CA LEU A 263 7.13 -15.58 -14.32
C LEU A 263 6.59 -14.57 -15.35
N SER A 264 6.89 -13.25 -15.19
CA SER A 264 6.39 -12.23 -16.13
C SER A 264 6.92 -12.45 -17.55
N GLY A 265 6.12 -12.07 -18.57
CA GLY A 265 6.43 -12.31 -19.99
C GLY A 265 7.78 -11.76 -20.41
N ALA A 266 8.06 -10.49 -20.14
CA ALA A 266 9.36 -9.87 -20.50
C ALA A 266 10.57 -10.56 -19.85
N ARG A 267 10.41 -11.11 -18.64
CA ARG A 267 11.47 -11.86 -17.98
C ARG A 267 11.63 -13.25 -18.58
N ALA A 268 10.51 -13.92 -18.89
CA ALA A 268 10.51 -15.21 -19.56
C ALA A 268 11.19 -15.12 -20.92
N ASP A 269 10.85 -14.10 -21.74
CA ASP A 269 11.45 -13.88 -23.06
C ASP A 269 12.95 -13.55 -23.00
N SER A 270 13.44 -13.06 -21.86
CA SER A 270 14.86 -12.82 -21.62
C SER A 270 15.60 -14.05 -21.09
N SER A 271 14.93 -15.19 -20.89
CA SER A 271 15.49 -16.46 -20.42
C SER A 271 15.58 -17.47 -21.57
N ASP A 272 16.35 -18.54 -21.35
CA ASP A 272 16.47 -19.66 -22.30
C ASP A 272 15.16 -20.46 -22.44
N VAL A 273 14.20 -20.31 -21.52
CA VAL A 273 12.90 -20.99 -21.54
C VAL A 273 11.89 -20.30 -22.45
N GLY A 274 11.90 -18.97 -22.47
CA GLY A 274 10.97 -18.14 -23.22
C GLY A 274 9.54 -18.14 -22.68
N SER A 275 8.71 -17.22 -23.18
CA SER A 275 7.28 -17.14 -22.84
C SER A 275 6.50 -18.39 -23.24
N ALA A 276 6.86 -19.04 -24.33
CA ALA A 276 6.21 -20.28 -24.78
C ALA A 276 6.40 -21.43 -23.78
N GLY A 277 7.57 -21.53 -23.14
CA GLY A 277 7.85 -22.56 -22.14
C GLY A 277 7.22 -22.28 -20.77
N THR A 278 7.10 -21.01 -20.37
CA THR A 278 6.53 -20.60 -19.07
C THR A 278 5.01 -20.54 -19.07
N ARG A 279 4.36 -20.22 -20.20
CA ARG A 279 2.90 -20.09 -20.30
C ARG A 279 2.13 -21.33 -19.83
N PRO A 280 2.50 -22.59 -20.14
CA PRO A 280 1.80 -23.77 -19.62
C PRO A 280 1.72 -23.82 -18.08
N VAL A 281 2.75 -23.35 -17.39
CA VAL A 281 2.77 -23.24 -15.91
C VAL A 281 1.69 -22.25 -15.43
N LEU A 282 1.56 -21.11 -16.09
CA LEU A 282 0.54 -20.12 -15.76
C LEU A 282 -0.88 -20.64 -16.05
N LEU A 283 -1.08 -21.34 -17.17
CA LEU A 283 -2.37 -21.97 -17.50
C LEU A 283 -2.77 -23.04 -16.47
N ALA A 284 -1.81 -23.79 -15.93
CA ALA A 284 -2.05 -24.71 -14.83
C ALA A 284 -2.42 -23.94 -13.54
N ALA A 285 -1.71 -22.86 -13.24
CA ALA A 285 -1.95 -22.03 -12.06
C ALA A 285 -3.31 -21.30 -12.08
N LEU A 286 -3.93 -21.09 -13.25
CA LEU A 286 -5.33 -20.61 -13.33
C LEU A 286 -6.35 -21.57 -12.69
N ARG A 287 -5.98 -22.84 -12.48
CA ARG A 287 -6.81 -23.88 -11.85
C ARG A 287 -6.33 -24.23 -10.44
N ASP A 288 -5.47 -23.44 -9.85
CA ASP A 288 -4.95 -23.67 -8.50
C ASP A 288 -6.10 -23.69 -7.48
N ALA A 289 -5.95 -24.48 -6.41
CA ALA A 289 -6.92 -24.52 -5.32
C ALA A 289 -6.96 -23.21 -4.50
N ASP A 290 -5.88 -22.40 -4.53
CA ASP A 290 -5.80 -21.13 -3.83
C ASP A 290 -6.11 -19.97 -4.79
N ARG A 291 -7.17 -19.22 -4.47
CA ARG A 291 -7.63 -18.05 -5.23
C ARG A 291 -6.51 -17.02 -5.48
N ARG A 292 -5.59 -16.85 -4.53
CA ARG A 292 -4.48 -15.89 -4.67
C ARG A 292 -3.52 -16.31 -5.78
N VAL A 293 -3.26 -17.60 -5.89
CA VAL A 293 -2.41 -18.16 -6.97
C VAL A 293 -3.10 -18.02 -8.31
N GLN A 294 -4.41 -18.32 -8.40
CA GLN A 294 -5.20 -18.11 -9.62
C GLN A 294 -5.14 -16.64 -10.08
N THR A 295 -5.44 -15.70 -9.17
CA THR A 295 -5.40 -14.26 -9.46
C THR A 295 -4.02 -13.80 -9.93
N GLU A 296 -2.95 -14.35 -9.32
CA GLU A 296 -1.59 -14.00 -9.73
C GLU A 296 -1.23 -14.56 -11.09
N ALA A 297 -1.74 -15.75 -11.45
CA ALA A 297 -1.59 -16.30 -12.78
C ALA A 297 -2.25 -15.43 -13.84
N VAL A 298 -3.47 -14.92 -13.57
CA VAL A 298 -4.16 -13.96 -14.44
C VAL A 298 -3.33 -12.69 -14.63
N ARG A 299 -2.86 -12.10 -13.51
CA ARG A 299 -2.03 -10.88 -13.55
C ARG A 299 -0.75 -11.10 -14.36
N THR A 300 -0.10 -12.24 -14.15
CA THR A 300 1.14 -12.57 -14.83
C THR A 300 0.91 -12.79 -16.33
N LEU A 301 -0.19 -13.47 -16.73
CA LEU A 301 -0.60 -13.59 -18.14
C LEU A 301 -0.85 -12.25 -18.82
N GLY A 302 -1.33 -11.24 -18.09
CA GLY A 302 -1.47 -9.86 -18.58
C GLY A 302 -0.16 -9.26 -19.08
N SER A 303 1.00 -9.76 -18.63
CA SER A 303 2.33 -9.33 -19.09
C SER A 303 2.84 -10.04 -20.33
N TYR A 304 2.10 -11.03 -20.87
CA TYR A 304 2.48 -11.79 -22.07
C TYR A 304 1.89 -11.15 -23.33
N SER A 305 2.65 -11.04 -24.41
CA SER A 305 2.22 -10.38 -25.65
C SER A 305 1.51 -11.32 -26.65
N ASP A 306 1.54 -12.64 -26.43
CA ASP A 306 0.98 -13.61 -27.36
C ASP A 306 -0.56 -13.62 -27.40
N ALA A 307 -1.14 -14.01 -28.54
CA ALA A 307 -2.58 -14.05 -28.75
C ALA A 307 -3.30 -15.07 -27.85
N GLY A 308 -2.66 -16.19 -27.51
CA GLY A 308 -3.24 -17.21 -26.65
C GLY A 308 -3.48 -16.70 -25.22
N SER A 309 -2.56 -15.89 -24.68
CA SER A 309 -2.72 -15.23 -23.38
C SER A 309 -3.86 -14.19 -23.41
N LEU A 310 -4.01 -13.43 -24.51
CA LEU A 310 -5.12 -12.49 -24.66
C LEU A 310 -6.48 -13.22 -24.70
N ILE A 311 -6.57 -14.33 -25.43
CA ILE A 311 -7.79 -15.15 -25.48
C ILE A 311 -8.19 -15.63 -24.07
N GLN A 312 -7.21 -16.11 -23.29
CA GLN A 312 -7.47 -16.54 -21.91
C GLN A 312 -7.96 -15.39 -21.03
N LEU A 313 -7.34 -14.21 -21.10
CA LEU A 313 -7.79 -13.03 -20.35
C LEU A 313 -9.20 -12.62 -20.76
N THR A 314 -9.52 -12.65 -22.07
CA THR A 314 -10.86 -12.31 -22.59
C THR A 314 -11.93 -13.28 -22.05
N LEU A 315 -11.64 -14.59 -21.99
CA LEU A 315 -12.53 -15.58 -21.40
C LEU A 315 -12.73 -15.36 -19.88
N LEU A 316 -11.68 -14.95 -19.17
CA LEU A 316 -11.71 -14.71 -17.72
C LEU A 316 -12.47 -13.44 -17.32
N LEU A 317 -12.85 -12.56 -18.25
CA LEU A 317 -13.79 -11.46 -17.97
C LEU A 317 -15.15 -11.94 -17.46
N ASN A 318 -15.55 -13.15 -17.84
CA ASN A 318 -16.80 -13.79 -17.41
C ASN A 318 -16.64 -14.66 -16.15
N ALA A 319 -15.51 -14.58 -15.45
CA ALA A 319 -15.32 -15.34 -14.23
C ALA A 319 -16.27 -14.84 -13.12
N GLU A 320 -16.85 -15.78 -12.36
CA GLU A 320 -17.70 -15.44 -11.20
C GLU A 320 -16.89 -14.78 -10.07
N ASP A 321 -15.59 -15.06 -10.00
CA ASP A 321 -14.71 -14.48 -9.01
C ASP A 321 -14.29 -13.07 -9.41
N MET A 322 -14.63 -12.10 -8.56
CA MET A 322 -14.33 -10.68 -8.77
C MET A 322 -12.83 -10.43 -8.99
N TRP A 323 -11.94 -11.05 -8.21
CA TRP A 323 -10.50 -10.81 -8.33
C TRP A 323 -9.96 -11.30 -9.66
N ILE A 324 -10.45 -12.45 -10.12
CA ILE A 324 -10.05 -13.04 -11.41
C ILE A 324 -10.52 -12.15 -12.56
N ALA A 325 -11.81 -11.81 -12.60
CA ALA A 325 -12.37 -11.04 -13.71
C ALA A 325 -11.81 -9.60 -13.77
N THR A 326 -11.70 -8.90 -12.64
CA THR A 326 -11.13 -7.55 -12.61
C THR A 326 -9.64 -7.55 -12.99
N THR A 327 -8.87 -8.54 -12.51
CA THR A 327 -7.46 -8.67 -12.90
C THR A 327 -7.30 -9.00 -14.38
N ALA A 328 -8.25 -9.75 -14.96
CA ALA A 328 -8.26 -10.03 -16.40
C ALA A 328 -8.52 -8.74 -17.20
N ALA A 329 -9.47 -7.91 -16.77
CA ALA A 329 -9.74 -6.61 -17.40
C ALA A 329 -8.49 -5.70 -17.34
N GLU A 330 -7.87 -5.57 -16.16
CA GLU A 330 -6.61 -4.83 -15.98
C GLU A 330 -5.49 -5.36 -16.90
N GLY A 331 -5.38 -6.70 -17.04
CA GLY A 331 -4.42 -7.35 -17.92
C GLY A 331 -4.62 -7.00 -19.39
N ILE A 332 -5.87 -6.95 -19.86
CA ILE A 332 -6.22 -6.54 -21.23
C ILE A 332 -5.91 -5.06 -21.43
N GLY A 333 -6.32 -4.19 -20.48
CA GLY A 333 -6.06 -2.76 -20.54
C GLY A 333 -4.58 -2.43 -20.61
N SER A 334 -3.77 -3.06 -19.74
CA SER A 334 -2.31 -2.81 -19.68
C SER A 334 -1.56 -3.25 -20.94
N ARG A 335 -2.08 -4.20 -21.73
CA ARG A 335 -1.51 -4.61 -23.02
C ARG A 335 -1.75 -3.57 -24.11
N GLY A 336 -2.83 -2.80 -24.03
CA GLY A 336 -3.25 -1.85 -25.06
C GLY A 336 -3.59 -2.52 -26.41
N ASP A 337 -3.89 -3.82 -26.41
CA ASP A 337 -4.15 -4.61 -27.62
C ASP A 337 -5.56 -4.33 -28.17
N LYS A 338 -5.64 -3.79 -29.38
CA LYS A 338 -6.89 -3.42 -30.06
C LYS A 338 -7.58 -4.60 -30.74
N SER A 339 -7.51 -5.80 -30.19
CA SER A 339 -8.25 -6.95 -30.67
C SER A 339 -9.76 -6.69 -30.65
N ARG A 340 -10.44 -6.91 -31.77
CA ARG A 340 -11.89 -6.74 -31.88
C ARG A 340 -12.66 -7.61 -30.86
N ALA A 341 -12.20 -8.83 -30.64
CA ALA A 341 -12.82 -9.75 -29.69
C ALA A 341 -12.67 -9.25 -28.23
N ALA A 342 -11.49 -8.78 -27.83
CA ALA A 342 -11.28 -8.23 -26.51
C ALA A 342 -12.08 -6.94 -26.29
N ILE A 343 -12.14 -6.03 -27.29
CA ILE A 343 -12.93 -4.81 -27.22
C ILE A 343 -14.42 -5.14 -27.10
N ALA A 344 -14.95 -6.05 -27.94
CA ALA A 344 -16.35 -6.44 -27.89
C ALA A 344 -16.72 -7.03 -26.53
N GLN A 345 -15.85 -7.86 -25.95
CA GLN A 345 -16.09 -8.44 -24.62
C GLN A 345 -16.01 -7.39 -23.52
N LEU A 346 -15.06 -6.45 -23.60
CA LEU A 346 -14.99 -5.34 -22.63
C LEU A 346 -16.25 -4.47 -22.68
N VAL A 347 -16.75 -4.14 -23.90
CA VAL A 347 -18.01 -3.40 -24.06
C VAL A 347 -19.17 -4.17 -23.43
N SER A 348 -19.33 -5.47 -23.74
CA SER A 348 -20.37 -6.30 -23.13
C SER A 348 -20.26 -6.37 -21.61
N SER A 349 -19.01 -6.39 -21.07
CA SER A 349 -18.78 -6.39 -19.62
C SER A 349 -19.19 -5.08 -18.94
N THR A 350 -19.43 -3.98 -19.67
CA THR A 350 -19.94 -2.71 -19.11
C THR A 350 -21.46 -2.65 -19.01
N GLU A 351 -22.20 -3.60 -19.59
CA GLU A 351 -23.67 -3.64 -19.61
C GLU A 351 -24.26 -3.76 -18.19
N SER A 352 -25.47 -3.25 -18.01
CA SER A 352 -26.10 -3.04 -16.69
C SER A 352 -26.46 -4.32 -15.95
N ASP A 353 -26.57 -5.45 -16.61
CA ASP A 353 -26.84 -6.77 -16.05
C ASP A 353 -25.59 -7.43 -15.42
N ASN A 354 -24.41 -6.89 -15.69
CA ASN A 354 -23.18 -7.34 -15.06
C ASN A 354 -22.97 -6.73 -13.67
N PRO A 355 -22.26 -7.41 -12.75
CA PRO A 355 -21.87 -6.86 -11.46
C PRO A 355 -21.08 -5.55 -11.60
N THR A 356 -21.33 -4.59 -10.73
CA THR A 356 -20.73 -3.24 -10.82
C THR A 356 -19.21 -3.26 -10.85
N TRP A 357 -18.59 -4.18 -10.11
CA TRP A 357 -17.13 -4.28 -10.04
C TRP A 357 -16.49 -4.66 -11.39
N ILE A 358 -17.11 -5.56 -12.18
CA ILE A 358 -16.58 -5.86 -13.53
C ILE A 358 -16.88 -4.75 -14.51
N ARG A 359 -18.06 -4.11 -14.41
CA ARG A 359 -18.42 -2.97 -15.26
C ARG A 359 -17.40 -1.83 -15.13
N ALA A 360 -17.02 -1.49 -13.90
CA ALA A 360 -16.02 -0.45 -13.63
C ALA A 360 -14.63 -0.82 -14.16
N ALA A 361 -14.18 -2.06 -13.93
CA ALA A 361 -12.89 -2.55 -14.42
C ALA A 361 -12.84 -2.63 -15.95
N ALA A 362 -13.91 -3.14 -16.58
CA ALA A 362 -14.03 -3.23 -18.04
C ALA A 362 -14.06 -1.84 -18.70
N LEU A 363 -14.75 -0.88 -18.11
CA LEU A 363 -14.77 0.50 -18.60
C LEU A 363 -13.37 1.12 -18.56
N SER A 364 -12.63 0.93 -17.48
CA SER A 364 -11.27 1.43 -17.35
C SER A 364 -10.35 0.77 -18.38
N ALA A 365 -10.41 -0.55 -18.52
CA ALA A 365 -9.64 -1.30 -19.50
C ALA A 365 -9.97 -0.91 -20.94
N LEU A 366 -11.27 -0.71 -21.25
CA LEU A 366 -11.72 -0.25 -22.56
C LEU A 366 -11.15 1.13 -22.88
N ALA A 367 -11.12 2.04 -21.91
CA ALA A 367 -10.52 3.37 -22.07
C ALA A 367 -9.00 3.32 -22.33
N ASP A 368 -8.30 2.35 -21.73
CA ASP A 368 -6.87 2.16 -21.94
C ASP A 368 -6.58 1.53 -23.31
N VAL A 369 -7.42 0.62 -23.80
CA VAL A 369 -7.28 -0.03 -25.11
C VAL A 369 -7.76 0.89 -26.23
N TRP A 370 -8.94 1.45 -26.10
CA TRP A 370 -9.55 2.31 -27.11
C TRP A 370 -10.49 3.36 -26.48
N LEU A 371 -9.93 4.49 -26.12
CA LEU A 371 -10.59 5.55 -25.37
C LEU A 371 -11.93 5.98 -25.99
N ALA A 372 -11.99 6.12 -27.32
CA ALA A 372 -13.24 6.54 -28.00
C ALA A 372 -14.40 5.53 -27.84
N ALA A 373 -14.11 4.23 -27.76
CA ALA A 373 -15.12 3.21 -27.55
C ALA A 373 -15.72 3.23 -26.12
N ALA A 374 -15.04 3.88 -25.18
CA ALA A 374 -15.50 4.01 -23.81
C ALA A 374 -16.53 5.12 -23.60
N LEU A 375 -16.79 6.00 -24.60
CA LEU A 375 -17.65 7.17 -24.44
C LEU A 375 -19.10 6.77 -24.10
N GLU A 376 -19.72 5.91 -24.89
CA GLU A 376 -21.12 5.49 -24.69
C GLU A 376 -21.29 4.73 -23.35
N PRO A 377 -20.50 3.69 -23.05
CA PRO A 377 -20.55 3.03 -21.75
C PRO A 377 -20.30 3.97 -20.56
N ALA A 378 -19.34 4.89 -20.65
CA ALA A 378 -19.04 5.84 -19.58
C ALA A 378 -20.21 6.81 -19.35
N THR A 379 -20.86 7.30 -20.42
CA THR A 379 -22.01 8.19 -20.32
C THR A 379 -23.23 7.47 -19.70
N ALA A 380 -23.42 6.20 -20.02
CA ALA A 380 -24.46 5.38 -19.38
C ALA A 380 -24.17 5.16 -17.90
N MET A 381 -22.93 4.78 -17.56
CA MET A 381 -22.51 4.53 -16.17
C MET A 381 -22.45 5.81 -15.31
N ALA A 382 -22.37 6.99 -15.90
CA ALA A 382 -22.46 8.25 -15.17
C ALA A 382 -23.81 8.45 -14.47
N LYS A 383 -24.86 7.81 -14.95
CA LYS A 383 -26.22 7.85 -14.40
C LYS A 383 -26.57 6.66 -13.49
N ASP A 384 -25.58 5.82 -13.18
CA ASP A 384 -25.76 4.60 -12.39
C ASP A 384 -26.05 4.91 -10.91
N THR A 385 -26.80 4.04 -10.26
CA THR A 385 -27.05 4.12 -8.81
C THR A 385 -25.81 3.80 -7.99
N SER A 386 -24.91 2.98 -8.52
CA SER A 386 -23.66 2.59 -7.86
C SER A 386 -22.61 3.71 -7.90
N LEU A 387 -22.07 4.05 -6.74
CA LEU A 387 -20.95 4.96 -6.63
C LEU A 387 -19.71 4.48 -7.43
N THR A 388 -19.44 3.18 -7.39
CA THR A 388 -18.29 2.57 -8.10
C THR A 388 -18.40 2.78 -9.61
N ALA A 389 -19.59 2.60 -10.17
CA ALA A 389 -19.85 2.86 -11.59
C ALA A 389 -19.66 4.34 -11.93
N ARG A 390 -20.24 5.26 -11.14
CA ARG A 390 -20.12 6.69 -11.38
C ARG A 390 -18.66 7.19 -11.20
N THR A 391 -17.90 6.60 -10.27
CA THR A 391 -16.47 6.92 -10.10
C THR A 391 -15.67 6.54 -11.34
N ALA A 392 -15.85 5.32 -11.86
CA ALA A 392 -15.19 4.86 -13.08
C ALA A 392 -15.60 5.73 -14.29
N ALA A 393 -16.88 6.04 -14.40
CA ALA A 393 -17.42 6.91 -15.45
C ALA A 393 -16.75 8.29 -15.40
N ALA A 394 -16.70 8.95 -14.23
CA ALA A 394 -16.08 10.26 -14.07
C ALA A 394 -14.62 10.27 -14.51
N GLN A 395 -13.85 9.24 -14.14
CA GLN A 395 -12.44 9.10 -14.50
C GLN A 395 -12.24 8.95 -16.01
N VAL A 396 -13.07 8.14 -16.67
CA VAL A 396 -12.96 7.90 -18.11
C VAL A 396 -13.47 9.11 -18.91
N LEU A 397 -14.60 9.72 -18.51
CA LEU A 397 -15.14 10.92 -19.15
C LEU A 397 -14.18 12.10 -19.07
N ALA A 398 -13.48 12.26 -17.92
CA ALA A 398 -12.46 13.29 -17.77
C ALA A 398 -11.26 13.12 -18.74
N LYS A 399 -10.93 11.87 -19.13
CA LYS A 399 -9.90 11.56 -20.13
C LYS A 399 -10.38 11.81 -21.56
N LEU A 400 -11.67 11.65 -21.85
CA LEU A 400 -12.25 11.69 -23.19
C LEU A 400 -12.32 13.11 -23.80
N GLY A 401 -12.36 14.15 -22.97
CA GLY A 401 -12.39 15.54 -23.45
C GLY A 401 -13.77 15.98 -23.99
N VAL A 402 -13.78 16.76 -25.08
CA VAL A 402 -14.99 17.48 -25.58
C VAL A 402 -16.19 16.56 -25.81
N GLY A 403 -15.98 15.37 -26.33
CA GLY A 403 -17.07 14.41 -26.58
C GLY A 403 -17.79 13.92 -25.32
N ALA A 404 -17.20 14.13 -24.14
CA ALA A 404 -17.72 13.68 -22.87
C ALA A 404 -18.58 14.73 -22.11
N ARG A 405 -18.86 15.88 -22.70
CA ARG A 405 -19.57 17.00 -22.03
C ARG A 405 -20.84 16.56 -21.31
N GLU A 406 -21.76 15.88 -22.00
CA GLU A 406 -23.03 15.42 -21.42
C GLU A 406 -22.85 14.51 -20.20
N GLY A 407 -21.95 13.55 -20.33
CA GLY A 407 -21.64 12.63 -19.22
C GLY A 407 -21.03 13.35 -18.02
N LEU A 408 -20.11 14.30 -18.24
CA LEU A 408 -19.52 15.11 -17.18
C LEU A 408 -20.56 16.02 -16.51
N GLU A 409 -21.42 16.69 -17.27
CA GLU A 409 -22.48 17.55 -16.74
C GLU A 409 -23.41 16.81 -15.80
N SER A 410 -23.72 15.54 -16.09
CA SER A 410 -24.55 14.69 -15.23
C SER A 410 -23.95 14.43 -13.86
N LEU A 411 -22.60 14.51 -13.74
CA LEU A 411 -21.83 14.23 -12.51
C LEU A 411 -21.42 15.50 -11.74
N LEU A 412 -21.65 16.71 -12.28
CA LEU A 412 -21.24 17.97 -11.61
C LEU A 412 -21.93 18.19 -10.25
N LYS A 413 -23.06 17.55 -10.02
CA LYS A 413 -23.84 17.63 -8.78
C LYS A 413 -23.94 16.28 -8.05
N ASP A 414 -23.04 15.34 -8.35
CA ASP A 414 -23.03 14.04 -7.70
C ASP A 414 -22.99 14.17 -6.17
N SER A 415 -23.65 13.26 -5.48
CA SER A 415 -23.67 13.23 -4.01
C SER A 415 -22.28 12.98 -3.41
N ASP A 416 -21.43 12.24 -4.14
CA ASP A 416 -20.04 11.95 -3.70
C ASP A 416 -19.08 13.06 -4.14
N ARG A 417 -18.30 13.56 -3.17
CA ARG A 417 -17.35 14.66 -3.37
C ARG A 417 -16.25 14.32 -4.38
N ALA A 418 -15.72 13.09 -4.35
CA ALA A 418 -14.62 12.70 -5.24
C ALA A 418 -15.09 12.57 -6.70
N VAL A 419 -16.31 12.06 -6.90
CA VAL A 419 -16.97 12.03 -8.23
C VAL A 419 -17.15 13.46 -8.76
N ARG A 420 -17.69 14.38 -7.92
CA ARG A 420 -17.82 15.80 -8.32
C ARG A 420 -16.49 16.44 -8.69
N ALA A 421 -15.44 16.23 -7.86
CA ALA A 421 -14.11 16.79 -8.12
C ALA A 421 -13.56 16.31 -9.47
N THR A 422 -13.65 15.02 -9.75
CA THR A 422 -13.21 14.43 -11.03
C THR A 422 -14.01 14.97 -12.21
N ALA A 423 -15.32 15.02 -12.08
CA ALA A 423 -16.21 15.54 -13.13
C ALA A 423 -15.94 17.02 -13.43
N TRP A 424 -15.79 17.86 -12.39
CA TRP A 424 -15.46 19.26 -12.54
C TRP A 424 -14.08 19.47 -13.17
N THR A 425 -13.09 18.66 -12.79
CA THR A 425 -11.76 18.71 -13.41
C THR A 425 -11.83 18.43 -14.90
N GLY A 426 -12.53 17.36 -15.29
CA GLY A 426 -12.77 17.03 -16.70
C GLY A 426 -13.53 18.14 -17.42
N TYR A 427 -14.64 18.60 -16.84
CA TYR A 427 -15.49 19.63 -17.43
C TYR A 427 -14.75 20.95 -17.67
N LEU A 428 -13.99 21.43 -16.71
CA LEU A 428 -13.18 22.64 -16.84
C LEU A 428 -12.01 22.48 -17.83
N SER A 429 -11.63 21.25 -18.15
CA SER A 429 -10.60 20.94 -19.14
C SER A 429 -11.14 20.75 -20.57
N LEU A 430 -12.44 20.79 -20.78
CA LEU A 430 -13.04 20.57 -22.11
C LEU A 430 -12.62 21.60 -23.17
N ALA A 431 -12.30 22.81 -22.75
CA ALA A 431 -11.92 23.90 -23.64
C ALA A 431 -10.38 24.03 -23.73
N ASP A 432 -9.70 23.04 -24.29
CA ASP A 432 -8.22 22.96 -24.23
C ASP A 432 -7.51 23.57 -25.47
N THR A 433 -8.04 24.65 -26.02
CA THR A 433 -7.42 25.40 -27.10
C THR A 433 -6.84 26.74 -26.62
N ALA A 434 -5.77 27.20 -27.24
CA ALA A 434 -5.14 28.49 -26.88
C ALA A 434 -6.11 29.69 -27.01
N ASP A 435 -7.04 29.64 -27.99
CA ASP A 435 -8.00 30.69 -28.25
C ASP A 435 -9.06 30.84 -27.15
N GLU A 436 -9.31 29.78 -26.37
CA GLU A 436 -10.28 29.78 -25.26
C GLU A 436 -9.66 30.09 -23.89
N LEU A 437 -8.36 30.34 -23.82
CA LEU A 437 -7.66 30.57 -22.55
C LEU A 437 -8.29 31.71 -21.71
N PRO A 438 -8.71 32.87 -22.26
CA PRO A 438 -9.38 33.92 -21.49
C PRO A 438 -10.71 33.45 -20.89
N LEU A 439 -11.52 32.70 -21.64
CA LEU A 439 -12.80 32.15 -21.17
C LEU A 439 -12.61 31.12 -20.05
N ARG A 440 -11.57 30.27 -20.15
CA ARG A 440 -11.19 29.34 -19.09
C ARG A 440 -10.83 30.08 -17.82
N ARG A 441 -10.03 31.13 -17.89
CA ARG A 441 -9.67 31.94 -16.72
C ARG A 441 -10.92 32.49 -16.02
N VAL A 442 -11.91 32.97 -16.77
CA VAL A 442 -13.17 33.44 -16.21
C VAL A 442 -13.96 32.31 -15.53
N ALA A 443 -14.13 31.18 -16.21
CA ALA A 443 -14.85 30.05 -15.67
C ALA A 443 -14.21 29.52 -14.39
N ARG A 444 -12.89 29.44 -14.34
CA ARG A 444 -12.15 28.99 -13.17
C ARG A 444 -12.21 29.96 -12.00
N ARG A 445 -12.23 31.27 -12.24
CA ARG A 445 -12.47 32.25 -11.16
C ARG A 445 -13.82 32.04 -10.49
N GLY A 446 -14.86 31.74 -11.26
CA GLY A 446 -16.16 31.37 -10.73
C GLY A 446 -16.12 30.07 -9.92
N ALA A 447 -15.39 29.07 -10.41
CA ALA A 447 -15.22 27.80 -9.69
C ALA A 447 -14.42 27.94 -8.38
N PHE A 448 -13.41 28.82 -8.33
CA PHE A 448 -12.69 29.14 -7.10
C PHE A 448 -13.57 29.83 -6.04
N ALA A 449 -14.59 30.55 -6.45
CA ALA A 449 -15.56 31.18 -5.55
C ALA A 449 -16.63 30.21 -5.01
N SER A 450 -16.64 28.95 -5.48
CA SER A 450 -17.62 27.94 -5.05
C SER A 450 -17.49 27.62 -3.56
N GLN A 451 -18.61 27.39 -2.88
CA GLN A 451 -18.63 26.85 -1.51
C GLN A 451 -18.21 25.38 -1.45
N ASP A 452 -18.33 24.64 -2.55
CA ASP A 452 -17.89 23.23 -2.62
C ASP A 452 -16.37 23.14 -2.81
N VAL A 453 -15.69 22.56 -1.82
CA VAL A 453 -14.24 22.34 -1.86
C VAL A 453 -13.81 21.48 -3.06
N ALA A 454 -14.66 20.54 -3.51
CA ALA A 454 -14.37 19.71 -4.67
C ALA A 454 -14.31 20.52 -5.96
N VAL A 455 -15.19 21.50 -6.11
CA VAL A 455 -15.19 22.43 -7.25
C VAL A 455 -13.94 23.33 -7.25
N ARG A 456 -13.55 23.83 -6.07
CA ARG A 456 -12.31 24.64 -5.93
C ARG A 456 -11.06 23.82 -6.24
N ALA A 457 -10.99 22.59 -5.76
CA ALA A 457 -9.91 21.67 -6.08
C ALA A 457 -9.81 21.37 -7.58
N ALA A 458 -10.96 21.11 -8.22
CA ALA A 458 -11.04 20.88 -9.67
C ALA A 458 -10.60 22.11 -10.48
N ALA A 459 -10.96 23.30 -10.02
CA ALA A 459 -10.52 24.55 -10.65
C ALA A 459 -8.98 24.65 -10.67
N ALA A 460 -8.34 24.35 -9.56
CA ALA A 460 -6.88 24.34 -9.47
C ALA A 460 -6.26 23.25 -10.33
N ALA A 461 -6.72 22.00 -10.19
CA ALA A 461 -6.21 20.85 -10.96
C ALA A 461 -6.33 21.06 -12.48
N SER A 462 -7.41 21.70 -12.94
CA SER A 462 -7.61 21.99 -14.37
C SER A 462 -6.63 23.02 -14.93
N MET A 463 -5.90 23.74 -14.08
CA MET A 463 -4.90 24.75 -14.49
C MET A 463 -3.49 24.15 -14.72
N ALA A 464 -3.22 22.97 -14.18
CA ALA A 464 -1.88 22.38 -14.13
C ALA A 464 -1.11 22.44 -15.46
N LYS A 465 -1.76 22.14 -16.58
CA LYS A 465 -1.08 22.04 -17.88
C LYS A 465 -0.77 23.38 -18.57
N TRP A 466 -1.48 24.45 -18.28
CA TRP A 466 -1.45 25.67 -19.09
C TRP A 466 -1.33 26.98 -18.31
N ALA A 467 -1.54 26.96 -16.98
CA ALA A 467 -1.38 28.16 -16.17
C ALA A 467 0.03 28.76 -16.29
N ASP A 468 0.13 30.06 -16.26
CA ASP A 468 1.38 30.82 -16.35
C ASP A 468 1.57 31.76 -15.16
N ALA A 469 2.63 32.56 -15.18
CA ALA A 469 2.96 33.47 -14.10
C ALA A 469 1.82 34.48 -13.80
N SER A 470 0.95 34.83 -14.78
CA SER A 470 -0.19 35.73 -14.57
C SER A 470 -1.31 35.09 -13.71
N ASP A 471 -1.33 33.79 -13.55
CA ASP A 471 -2.32 33.05 -12.76
C ASP A 471 -1.90 32.89 -11.27
N ILE A 472 -0.63 33.17 -10.95
CA ILE A 472 -0.09 33.06 -9.59
C ILE A 472 -0.94 33.78 -8.54
N PRO A 473 -1.33 35.06 -8.73
CA PRO A 473 -2.15 35.77 -7.75
C PRO A 473 -3.49 35.11 -7.50
N THR A 474 -4.13 34.58 -8.55
CA THR A 474 -5.42 33.86 -8.45
C THR A 474 -5.26 32.58 -7.67
N LEU A 475 -4.23 31.78 -7.93
CA LEU A 475 -3.94 30.55 -7.20
C LEU A 475 -3.56 30.80 -5.73
N LEU A 476 -2.79 31.85 -5.45
CA LEU A 476 -2.46 32.26 -4.08
C LEU A 476 -3.71 32.72 -3.29
N ALA A 477 -4.67 33.37 -3.95
CA ALA A 477 -5.94 33.72 -3.33
C ALA A 477 -6.80 32.47 -3.08
N ALA A 478 -6.87 31.55 -4.05
CA ALA A 478 -7.56 30.26 -3.90
C ALA A 478 -6.97 29.42 -2.76
N PHE A 479 -5.64 29.39 -2.65
CA PHE A 479 -4.96 28.70 -1.57
C PHE A 479 -5.28 29.29 -0.18
N ALA A 480 -5.38 30.61 -0.08
CA ALA A 480 -5.78 31.25 1.19
C ALA A 480 -7.18 30.83 1.64
N VAL A 481 -8.12 30.67 0.69
CA VAL A 481 -9.45 30.11 0.98
C VAL A 481 -9.35 28.63 1.36
N ALA A 482 -8.55 27.86 0.62
CA ALA A 482 -8.37 26.43 0.88
C ALA A 482 -7.78 26.12 2.28
N LEU A 483 -7.01 27.05 2.86
CA LEU A 483 -6.52 26.91 4.24
C LEU A 483 -7.64 26.95 5.30
N THR A 484 -8.84 27.43 4.97
CA THR A 484 -10.00 27.43 5.86
C THR A 484 -10.85 26.15 5.74
N ASP A 485 -10.57 25.30 4.76
CA ASP A 485 -11.30 24.06 4.54
C ASP A 485 -10.83 22.97 5.50
N SER A 486 -11.75 22.10 5.93
CA SER A 486 -11.40 20.86 6.64
C SER A 486 -10.76 19.80 5.75
N ALA A 487 -11.08 19.83 4.43
CA ALA A 487 -10.56 18.88 3.46
C ALA A 487 -9.33 19.46 2.74
N LEU A 488 -8.27 18.69 2.64
CA LEU A 488 -6.97 19.11 2.11
C LEU A 488 -6.90 19.17 0.57
N ILE A 489 -7.90 18.60 -0.12
CA ILE A 489 -7.86 18.43 -1.59
C ILE A 489 -7.65 19.74 -2.35
N ALA A 490 -8.26 20.85 -1.91
CA ALA A 490 -8.09 22.14 -2.57
C ALA A 490 -6.71 22.77 -2.29
N GLN A 491 -6.14 22.53 -1.10
CA GLN A 491 -4.79 22.95 -0.75
C GLN A 491 -3.76 22.22 -1.63
N GLU A 492 -3.89 20.90 -1.76
CA GLU A 492 -3.01 20.05 -2.57
C GLU A 492 -3.05 20.47 -4.04
N SER A 493 -4.24 20.47 -4.66
CA SER A 493 -4.41 20.81 -6.07
C SER A 493 -3.90 22.23 -6.41
N THR A 494 -4.04 23.17 -5.48
CA THR A 494 -3.56 24.55 -5.71
C THR A 494 -2.03 24.63 -5.66
N ILE A 495 -1.39 23.90 -4.74
CA ILE A 495 0.08 23.82 -4.68
C ILE A 495 0.62 23.11 -5.92
N GLU A 496 -0.04 22.04 -6.39
CA GLU A 496 0.35 21.35 -7.62
C GLU A 496 0.29 22.27 -8.84
N ALA A 497 -0.78 23.04 -8.98
CA ALA A 497 -0.88 24.03 -10.08
C ALA A 497 0.22 25.12 -10.01
N LEU A 498 0.54 25.60 -8.81
CA LEU A 498 1.68 26.52 -8.62
C LEU A 498 3.02 25.85 -8.92
N ALA A 499 3.19 24.59 -8.55
CA ALA A 499 4.41 23.84 -8.84
C ALA A 499 4.61 23.61 -10.33
N ASP A 500 3.55 23.38 -11.09
CA ASP A 500 3.61 23.25 -12.54
C ASP A 500 4.02 24.58 -13.22
N ILE A 501 3.53 25.71 -12.72
CA ILE A 501 4.00 27.04 -13.17
C ILE A 501 5.50 27.19 -12.87
N GLU A 502 5.94 26.78 -11.67
CA GLU A 502 7.36 26.83 -11.28
C GLU A 502 8.24 26.00 -12.21
N GLN A 503 7.83 24.75 -12.52
CA GLN A 503 8.56 23.86 -13.42
C GLN A 503 8.71 24.44 -14.84
N ARG A 504 7.76 25.25 -15.28
CA ARG A 504 7.82 25.99 -16.56
C ARG A 504 8.59 27.31 -16.47
N GLY A 505 9.21 27.62 -15.31
CA GLY A 505 10.02 28.82 -15.11
C GLY A 505 9.22 30.08 -14.72
N GLY A 506 7.96 29.91 -14.27
CA GLY A 506 7.05 31.04 -13.95
C GLY A 506 7.28 31.70 -12.58
N GLY A 507 8.23 31.24 -11.76
CA GLY A 507 8.59 31.92 -10.50
C GLY A 507 7.55 31.77 -9.37
N ALA A 508 6.67 30.78 -9.43
CA ALA A 508 5.59 30.60 -8.48
C ALA A 508 6.08 30.27 -7.06
N ALA A 509 7.20 29.53 -6.95
CA ALA A 509 7.76 29.19 -5.64
C ALA A 509 8.17 30.43 -4.86
N ALA A 510 8.84 31.41 -5.50
CA ALA A 510 9.25 32.65 -4.84
C ALA A 510 8.03 33.41 -4.30
N ALA A 511 6.97 33.54 -5.10
CA ALA A 511 5.73 34.23 -4.71
C ALA A 511 5.01 33.48 -3.57
N PHE A 512 4.97 32.13 -3.62
CA PHE A 512 4.36 31.31 -2.60
C PHE A 512 5.08 31.44 -1.25
N PHE A 513 6.40 31.27 -1.22
CA PHE A 513 7.18 31.35 0.01
C PHE A 513 7.28 32.78 0.57
N ALA A 514 7.24 33.80 -0.27
CA ALA A 514 7.13 35.18 0.19
C ALA A 514 5.82 35.45 0.93
N LYS A 515 4.69 34.88 0.45
CA LYS A 515 3.38 35.02 1.10
C LYS A 515 3.25 34.13 2.35
N TYR A 516 3.91 32.97 2.35
CA TYR A 516 3.91 32.00 3.45
C TYR A 516 5.35 31.73 3.91
N PRO A 517 5.97 32.65 4.70
CA PRO A 517 7.36 32.49 5.16
C PRO A 517 7.54 31.34 6.16
N VAL A 518 6.43 30.83 6.73
CA VAL A 518 6.37 29.64 7.56
C VAL A 518 5.29 28.73 6.99
N ALA A 519 5.54 27.43 6.99
CA ALA A 519 4.56 26.46 6.50
C ALA A 519 3.26 26.54 7.33
N PRO A 520 2.09 26.71 6.69
CA PRO A 520 0.80 26.82 7.40
C PRO A 520 0.43 25.55 8.16
N SER A 521 0.82 24.38 7.64
CA SER A 521 0.59 23.08 8.27
C SER A 521 1.61 22.04 7.76
N ASP A 522 1.66 20.87 8.41
CA ASP A 522 2.49 19.75 7.96
C ASP A 522 2.05 19.23 6.59
N ALA A 523 0.74 19.19 6.34
CA ALA A 523 0.20 18.81 5.04
C ALA A 523 0.72 19.74 3.95
N VAL A 524 0.63 21.05 4.18
CA VAL A 524 1.14 22.08 3.25
C VAL A 524 2.65 21.95 3.05
N TYR A 525 3.43 21.66 4.10
CA TYR A 525 4.85 21.37 3.96
C TYR A 525 5.09 20.16 3.04
N GLY A 526 4.31 19.10 3.24
CA GLY A 526 4.39 17.90 2.41
C GLY A 526 4.04 18.17 0.94
N PHE A 527 2.97 18.91 0.68
CA PHE A 527 2.54 19.28 -0.67
C PHE A 527 3.59 20.17 -1.36
N ALA A 528 4.07 21.19 -0.66
CA ALA A 528 5.13 22.07 -1.17
C ALA A 528 6.44 21.31 -1.42
N GLY A 529 6.79 20.36 -0.55
CA GLY A 529 7.95 19.49 -0.72
C GLY A 529 7.87 18.63 -1.97
N ARG A 530 6.70 18.13 -2.33
CA ARG A 530 6.47 17.42 -3.59
C ARG A 530 6.54 18.34 -4.81
N GLY A 531 5.89 19.51 -4.71
CA GLY A 531 5.77 20.44 -5.83
C GLY A 531 7.02 21.26 -6.10
N PHE A 532 7.61 21.85 -5.07
CA PHE A 532 8.74 22.78 -5.19
C PHE A 532 10.10 22.17 -4.83
N GLY A 533 10.12 20.94 -4.29
CA GLY A 533 11.36 20.21 -4.01
C GLY A 533 12.32 20.94 -3.08
N ALA A 534 13.58 21.08 -3.50
CA ALA A 534 14.63 21.73 -2.70
C ALA A 534 14.32 23.18 -2.30
N LYS A 535 13.47 23.89 -3.05
CA LYS A 535 13.06 25.27 -2.72
C LYS A 535 12.24 25.33 -1.44
N THR A 536 11.45 24.30 -1.14
CA THR A 536 10.73 24.16 0.15
C THR A 536 11.70 24.08 1.31
N ILE A 537 12.75 23.26 1.17
CA ILE A 537 13.79 23.13 2.20
C ILE A 537 14.56 24.45 2.37
N ALA A 538 14.86 25.14 1.29
CA ALA A 538 15.53 26.43 1.34
C ALA A 538 14.69 27.51 2.04
N ALA A 539 13.37 27.50 1.83
CA ALA A 539 12.45 28.49 2.39
C ALA A 539 12.05 28.17 3.85
N TRP A 540 11.72 26.92 4.15
CA TRP A 540 11.17 26.52 5.45
C TRP A 540 12.10 25.65 6.29
N GLY A 541 13.33 25.37 5.80
CA GLY A 541 14.29 24.49 6.46
C GLY A 541 13.92 23.01 6.31
N THR A 542 14.78 22.17 6.88
CA THR A 542 14.55 20.71 6.94
C THR A 542 13.62 20.33 8.09
N GLY A 543 13.41 21.23 9.04
CA GLY A 543 12.48 21.07 10.15
C GLY A 543 11.05 21.21 9.66
N ARG A 544 10.22 20.17 9.88
CA ARG A 544 8.79 20.28 9.65
C ARG A 544 8.16 21.12 10.76
N PRO A 545 7.21 22.01 10.45
CA PRO A 545 6.40 22.61 11.49
C PRO A 545 5.55 21.53 12.12
N VAL A 546 5.99 21.04 13.27
CA VAL A 546 5.29 19.97 13.99
C VAL A 546 4.14 20.58 14.76
N ARG A 547 2.94 20.40 14.24
CA ARG A 547 1.71 20.76 14.94
C ARG A 547 1.03 19.49 15.39
N THR A 548 1.14 19.18 16.66
CA THR A 548 0.31 18.20 17.31
C THR A 548 -0.70 18.90 18.22
N THR A 549 -1.91 18.38 18.28
CA THR A 549 -2.92 18.84 19.25
C THR A 549 -2.76 18.15 20.61
N ARG A 550 -1.85 17.14 20.71
CA ARG A 550 -1.63 16.43 21.97
C ARG A 550 -0.95 17.30 22.99
N THR A 551 -1.52 17.29 24.17
CA THR A 551 -1.00 17.93 25.40
C THR A 551 -0.05 16.98 26.14
N ASP A 552 0.69 17.48 27.11
CA ASP A 552 1.53 16.64 27.96
C ASP A 552 0.68 15.60 28.75
N ALA A 553 -0.56 15.96 29.11
CA ALA A 553 -1.51 15.03 29.74
C ALA A 553 -1.92 13.89 28.78
N ASP A 554 -2.01 14.15 27.47
CA ASP A 554 -2.33 13.10 26.48
C ASP A 554 -1.19 12.09 26.38
N TYR A 555 0.07 12.52 26.32
CA TYR A 555 1.20 11.60 26.31
C TYR A 555 1.26 10.77 27.60
N GLN A 556 1.04 11.39 28.78
CA GLN A 556 0.98 10.68 30.04
C GLN A 556 -0.12 9.60 30.01
N ARG A 557 -1.33 9.97 29.61
CA ARG A 557 -2.48 9.06 29.48
C ARG A 557 -2.17 7.90 28.54
N ILE A 558 -1.59 8.17 27.37
CA ILE A 558 -1.25 7.14 26.36
C ILE A 558 -0.25 6.13 26.95
N VAL A 559 0.80 6.61 27.60
CA VAL A 559 1.79 5.75 28.21
C VAL A 559 1.17 4.90 29.32
N GLU A 560 0.41 5.50 30.22
CA GLU A 560 -0.19 4.81 31.37
C GLU A 560 -1.32 3.85 30.97
N SER A 561 -2.13 4.19 29.96
CA SER A 561 -3.28 3.37 29.57
C SER A 561 -2.99 2.34 28.47
N LEU A 562 -2.00 2.56 27.62
CA LEU A 562 -1.72 1.69 26.47
C LEU A 562 -0.36 0.98 26.57
N ILE A 563 0.71 1.69 26.93
CA ILE A 563 2.06 1.10 26.96
C ILE A 563 2.25 0.26 28.21
N ILE A 564 2.04 0.85 29.39
CA ILE A 564 2.37 0.21 30.67
C ILE A 564 1.57 -1.07 30.92
N PRO A 565 0.24 -1.14 30.67
CA PRO A 565 -0.50 -2.37 30.88
C PRO A 565 -0.01 -3.52 30.00
N VAL A 566 0.26 -3.26 28.71
CA VAL A 566 0.74 -4.28 27.78
C VAL A 566 2.21 -4.64 28.07
N TYR A 567 3.02 -3.69 28.47
CA TYR A 567 4.39 -3.93 28.93
C TYR A 567 4.41 -4.90 30.13
N ASN A 568 3.48 -4.75 31.06
CA ASN A 568 3.35 -5.61 32.24
C ASN A 568 2.65 -6.95 31.95
N GLY A 569 2.38 -7.28 30.67
CA GLY A 569 1.79 -8.56 30.27
C GLY A 569 0.26 -8.56 30.20
N GLY A 570 -0.38 -7.40 30.34
CA GLY A 570 -1.81 -7.26 30.08
C GLY A 570 -2.16 -7.41 28.58
N PRO A 571 -3.43 -7.64 28.26
CA PRO A 571 -3.87 -7.81 26.87
C PRO A 571 -3.75 -6.48 26.10
N ALA A 572 -3.36 -6.58 24.85
CA ALA A 572 -3.41 -5.46 23.93
C ALA A 572 -4.88 -5.13 23.56
N PRO A 573 -5.20 -3.87 23.21
CA PRO A 573 -6.53 -3.48 22.77
C PRO A 573 -6.94 -4.25 21.52
N ARG A 574 -8.21 -4.66 21.48
CA ARG A 574 -8.80 -5.36 20.33
C ARG A 574 -10.01 -4.60 19.82
N LEU A 575 -10.17 -4.57 18.50
CA LEU A 575 -11.27 -3.92 17.83
C LEU A 575 -12.07 -4.94 17.02
N ARG A 576 -13.39 -4.80 17.04
CA ARG A 576 -14.30 -5.48 16.13
C ARG A 576 -14.80 -4.49 15.09
N TRP A 577 -14.55 -4.83 13.83
CA TRP A 577 -15.04 -4.13 12.67
C TRP A 577 -16.22 -4.91 12.11
N GLU A 578 -17.40 -4.35 12.16
CA GLU A 578 -18.56 -4.87 11.46
C GLU A 578 -18.61 -4.26 10.07
N THR A 579 -18.46 -5.10 9.06
CA THR A 579 -18.49 -4.68 7.65
C THR A 579 -19.74 -5.20 6.96
N THR A 580 -19.99 -4.76 5.72
CA THR A 580 -21.06 -5.29 4.85
C THR A 580 -20.90 -6.77 4.55
N LYS A 581 -19.66 -7.32 4.60
CA LYS A 581 -19.36 -8.74 4.32
C LYS A 581 -19.18 -9.60 5.58
N GLY A 582 -19.23 -9.02 6.79
CA GLY A 582 -19.08 -9.74 8.05
C GLY A 582 -18.18 -9.04 9.05
N MET A 583 -17.76 -9.77 10.08
CA MET A 583 -16.96 -9.24 11.18
C MET A 583 -15.47 -9.53 10.99
N VAL A 584 -14.65 -8.54 11.30
CA VAL A 584 -13.19 -8.64 11.36
C VAL A 584 -12.75 -8.19 12.74
N ASP A 585 -11.98 -9.02 13.45
CA ASP A 585 -11.40 -8.64 14.73
C ASP A 585 -9.90 -8.38 14.56
N THR A 586 -9.43 -7.26 15.10
CA THR A 586 -8.01 -6.87 15.06
C THR A 586 -7.46 -6.68 16.45
N GLU A 587 -6.17 -6.97 16.63
CA GLU A 587 -5.41 -6.66 17.85
C GLU A 587 -4.38 -5.59 17.53
N LEU A 588 -4.32 -4.54 18.34
CA LEU A 588 -3.39 -3.42 18.17
C LEU A 588 -2.03 -3.71 18.82
N ASN A 589 -1.00 -2.98 18.40
CA ASN A 589 0.36 -3.10 18.95
C ASN A 589 0.84 -1.79 19.62
N PRO A 590 0.32 -1.44 20.81
CA PRO A 590 0.67 -0.18 21.46
C PRO A 590 2.10 -0.13 22.02
N LEU A 591 2.84 -1.25 22.02
CA LEU A 591 4.25 -1.21 22.40
C LEU A 591 5.13 -0.63 21.29
N ASP A 592 4.68 -0.74 20.05
CA ASP A 592 5.39 -0.20 18.88
C ASP A 592 4.71 1.04 18.28
N THR A 593 3.38 1.15 18.37
CA THR A 593 2.61 2.24 17.72
C THR A 593 1.56 2.81 18.68
N PRO A 594 1.97 3.37 19.84
CA PRO A 594 1.03 3.83 20.86
C PRO A 594 0.19 5.04 20.43
N LEU A 595 0.78 6.02 19.74
CA LEU A 595 0.07 7.22 19.29
C LEU A 595 -0.95 6.90 18.21
N ALA A 596 -0.59 6.02 17.27
CA ALA A 596 -1.49 5.55 16.22
C ALA A 596 -2.62 4.67 16.78
N ALA A 597 -2.31 3.82 17.76
CA ALA A 597 -3.30 3.01 18.45
C ALA A 597 -4.31 3.90 19.22
N ASP A 598 -3.81 4.90 19.95
CA ASP A 598 -4.66 5.87 20.66
C ASP A 598 -5.58 6.62 19.70
N TYR A 599 -5.04 7.09 18.58
CA TYR A 599 -5.82 7.79 17.55
C TYR A 599 -6.96 6.92 17.00
N LEU A 600 -6.68 5.68 16.65
CA LEU A 600 -7.72 4.75 16.16
C LEU A 600 -8.78 4.47 17.24
N LEU A 601 -8.37 4.32 18.52
CA LEU A 601 -9.30 4.15 19.62
C LEU A 601 -10.20 5.39 19.82
N GLN A 602 -9.66 6.60 19.67
CA GLN A 602 -10.43 7.84 19.74
C GLN A 602 -11.43 7.95 18.57
N LEU A 603 -11.02 7.66 17.33
CA LEU A 603 -11.93 7.63 16.18
C LEU A 603 -13.04 6.60 16.38
N THR A 604 -12.71 5.44 16.94
CA THR A 604 -13.68 4.40 17.29
C THR A 604 -14.70 4.90 18.32
N ALA A 605 -14.24 5.55 19.39
CA ALA A 605 -15.09 6.09 20.43
C ALA A 605 -16.01 7.23 19.92
N LYS A 606 -15.51 8.05 19.00
CA LYS A 606 -16.29 9.13 18.34
C LYS A 606 -17.27 8.61 17.28
N GLY A 607 -17.20 7.33 16.91
CA GLY A 607 -18.01 6.76 15.84
C GLY A 607 -17.61 7.23 14.43
N THR A 608 -16.48 7.90 14.27
CA THR A 608 -16.01 8.47 12.99
C THR A 608 -15.77 7.41 11.92
N MET A 609 -15.53 6.17 12.34
CA MET A 609 -15.27 5.04 11.41
C MET A 609 -16.56 4.44 10.80
N GLN A 610 -17.74 4.90 11.20
CA GLN A 610 -19.02 4.38 10.69
C GLN A 610 -19.26 4.87 9.27
N HIS A 611 -19.78 3.98 8.43
CA HIS A 611 -20.10 4.22 7.02
C HIS A 611 -18.91 4.57 6.12
N VAL A 612 -17.67 4.45 6.64
CA VAL A 612 -16.46 4.62 5.83
C VAL A 612 -16.35 3.46 4.84
N ARG A 613 -16.23 3.79 3.55
CA ARG A 613 -16.21 2.84 2.45
C ARG A 613 -14.81 2.31 2.17
N PHE A 614 -14.76 1.10 1.60
CA PHE A 614 -13.56 0.58 0.97
C PHE A 614 -13.56 1.03 -0.50
N ASP A 615 -12.70 1.96 -0.84
CA ASP A 615 -12.61 2.54 -2.19
C ASP A 615 -11.30 2.16 -2.94
N ARG A 616 -10.48 1.34 -2.30
CA ARG A 616 -9.33 0.72 -2.93
C ARG A 616 -9.21 -0.75 -2.53
N VAL A 617 -9.63 -1.63 -3.42
CA VAL A 617 -9.46 -3.08 -3.28
C VAL A 617 -8.54 -3.55 -4.39
N VAL A 618 -7.33 -3.94 -4.03
CA VAL A 618 -6.32 -4.45 -4.98
C VAL A 618 -6.12 -5.93 -4.70
N PRO A 619 -6.58 -6.81 -5.59
CA PRO A 619 -6.41 -8.25 -5.45
C PRO A 619 -4.96 -8.63 -5.15
N ASN A 620 -4.74 -9.50 -4.16
CA ASN A 620 -3.43 -9.93 -3.71
C ASN A 620 -2.51 -8.83 -3.16
N PHE A 621 -3.07 -7.70 -2.72
CA PHE A 621 -2.26 -6.64 -2.12
C PHE A 621 -2.93 -6.04 -0.89
N VAL A 622 -3.95 -5.22 -1.05
CA VAL A 622 -4.59 -4.51 0.07
C VAL A 622 -6.09 -4.32 -0.13
N VAL A 623 -6.79 -4.24 0.99
CA VAL A 623 -8.14 -3.67 1.10
C VAL A 623 -8.02 -2.42 1.96
N GLN A 624 -8.25 -1.27 1.35
CA GLN A 624 -8.04 0.04 1.96
C GLN A 624 -9.35 0.82 1.95
N GLN A 625 -9.69 1.36 3.11
CA GLN A 625 -10.85 2.23 3.21
C GLN A 625 -10.54 3.64 2.67
N ARG A 626 -11.59 4.40 2.37
CA ARG A 626 -11.51 5.84 2.14
C ARG A 626 -11.05 6.56 3.42
N GLU A 627 -10.49 7.74 3.28
CA GLU A 627 -10.25 8.60 4.42
C GLU A 627 -11.56 8.91 5.16
N ALA A 628 -11.58 8.62 6.46
CA ALA A 628 -12.68 9.03 7.31
C ALA A 628 -12.65 10.56 7.45
N GLU A 629 -13.80 11.19 7.28
CA GLU A 629 -13.90 12.65 7.45
C GLU A 629 -13.68 13.04 8.91
N THR A 630 -12.57 13.71 9.16
CA THR A 630 -12.18 14.17 10.49
C THR A 630 -11.48 15.51 10.40
N ASN A 631 -11.71 16.38 11.38
CA ASN A 631 -11.00 17.66 11.53
C ASN A 631 -9.69 17.51 12.32
N GLU A 632 -9.31 16.27 12.62
CA GLU A 632 -8.08 15.99 13.36
C GLU A 632 -6.84 16.21 12.46
N PRO A 633 -5.73 16.67 13.02
CA PRO A 633 -4.50 16.84 12.26
C PRO A 633 -3.97 15.48 11.77
N LEU A 634 -3.21 15.50 10.68
CA LEU A 634 -2.52 14.32 10.18
C LEU A 634 -1.59 13.75 11.24
N GLN A 635 -1.61 12.43 11.36
CA GLN A 635 -0.84 11.72 12.38
C GLN A 635 0.60 11.44 11.90
N ARG A 636 1.52 11.35 12.86
CA ARG A 636 2.90 10.96 12.60
C ARG A 636 3.00 9.47 12.35
N ASP A 637 3.88 9.12 11.42
CA ASP A 637 4.22 7.71 11.21
C ASP A 637 5.04 7.17 12.38
N GLU A 638 4.53 6.14 13.01
CA GLU A 638 5.24 5.33 13.99
C GLU A 638 5.74 4.06 13.31
N ILE A 639 6.80 4.20 12.50
CA ILE A 639 7.35 3.05 11.80
C ILE A 639 7.75 1.98 12.81
N SER A 640 7.10 0.83 12.69
CA SER A 640 7.27 -0.26 13.64
C SER A 640 8.34 -1.26 13.17
N ARG A 641 8.80 -2.09 14.12
CA ARG A 641 9.57 -3.29 13.83
C ARG A 641 8.65 -4.46 13.41
N GLY A 642 7.34 -4.27 13.54
CA GLY A 642 6.33 -5.26 13.15
C GLY A 642 6.40 -5.61 11.67
N ARG A 643 6.14 -6.89 11.38
CA ARG A 643 6.11 -7.41 10.01
C ARG A 643 4.80 -7.06 9.33
N LEU A 644 4.86 -6.68 8.07
CA LEU A 644 3.67 -6.53 7.22
C LEU A 644 3.29 -7.88 6.60
N ILE A 645 2.76 -8.75 7.44
CA ILE A 645 2.27 -10.09 7.05
C ILE A 645 0.83 -10.01 6.54
N ARG A 646 0.31 -11.15 6.01
CA ARG A 646 -1.11 -11.27 5.69
C ARG A 646 -1.96 -10.99 6.93
N GLY A 647 -2.96 -10.12 6.79
CA GLY A 647 -3.81 -9.65 7.88
C GLY A 647 -3.23 -8.48 8.68
N ASN A 648 -2.10 -7.88 8.28
CA ASN A 648 -1.65 -6.67 8.96
C ASN A 648 -2.68 -5.55 8.83
N LEU A 649 -2.85 -4.80 9.92
CA LEU A 649 -3.56 -3.53 9.95
C LEU A 649 -2.51 -2.42 9.95
N SER A 650 -2.53 -1.61 8.92
CA SER A 650 -1.68 -0.42 8.81
C SER A 650 -2.51 0.79 8.43
N TRP A 651 -2.05 1.99 8.68
CA TRP A 651 -2.69 3.10 8.00
C TRP A 651 -2.01 3.45 6.68
N GLY A 652 -2.81 3.99 5.75
CA GLY A 652 -2.30 4.56 4.53
C GLY A 652 -1.61 5.89 4.83
N SER A 653 -0.42 6.08 4.29
CA SER A 653 0.15 7.40 4.13
C SER A 653 -0.02 7.84 2.68
N ASN A 654 -0.20 9.12 2.44
CA ASN A 654 -0.22 9.63 1.07
C ASN A 654 1.15 9.37 0.43
N ILE A 655 1.17 8.53 -0.61
CA ILE A 655 2.38 8.23 -1.35
C ILE A 655 2.78 9.48 -2.11
N GLY A 656 3.83 10.17 -1.64
CA GLY A 656 4.43 11.30 -2.32
C GLY A 656 5.83 10.97 -2.81
N ASN A 657 6.32 11.70 -3.80
CA ASN A 657 7.68 11.56 -4.33
C ASN A 657 8.75 12.24 -3.46
N ALA A 658 8.41 12.74 -2.27
CA ALA A 658 9.38 13.37 -1.38
C ALA A 658 10.30 12.31 -0.76
N PRO A 659 11.62 12.38 -0.95
CA PRO A 659 12.56 11.47 -0.30
C PRO A 659 12.59 11.75 1.21
N ARG A 660 12.51 10.69 2.03
CA ARG A 660 12.70 10.79 3.48
C ARG A 660 14.07 11.32 3.86
N PHE A 661 15.07 10.83 3.12
CA PHE A 661 16.47 11.14 3.31
C PHE A 661 17.16 11.31 1.98
N PRO A 662 18.22 12.11 1.92
CA PRO A 662 19.14 12.05 0.80
C PRO A 662 19.61 10.59 0.59
N GLY A 663 19.36 10.04 -0.61
CA GLY A 663 19.76 8.68 -0.98
C GLY A 663 18.68 7.59 -0.84
N ARG A 664 17.51 7.83 -0.22
CA ARG A 664 16.33 7.00 -0.43
C ARG A 664 15.53 7.53 -1.62
N GLY A 665 15.20 6.63 -2.53
CA GLY A 665 14.35 6.95 -3.68
C GLY A 665 12.97 7.49 -3.28
N PRO A 666 12.13 7.86 -4.27
CA PRO A 666 10.79 8.35 -4.01
C PRO A 666 10.06 7.38 -3.08
N GLY A 667 9.64 7.84 -1.93
CA GLY A 667 8.98 7.08 -0.88
C GLY A 667 7.66 7.73 -0.48
N ALA A 668 6.96 7.06 0.41
CA ALA A 668 5.74 7.57 1.02
C ALA A 668 5.98 8.97 1.60
N ALA A 669 4.99 9.84 1.48
CA ALA A 669 4.97 11.08 2.23
C ALA A 669 4.73 10.73 3.70
N TYR A 670 5.77 10.84 4.50
CA TYR A 670 5.72 10.52 5.91
C TYR A 670 5.03 11.61 6.72
N ASP A 671 4.47 11.19 7.87
CA ASP A 671 3.74 12.07 8.77
C ASP A 671 2.50 12.71 8.12
N THR A 672 1.92 12.00 7.18
CA THR A 672 0.67 12.35 6.52
C THR A 672 -0.39 11.27 6.75
N GLY A 673 -0.35 10.63 7.94
CA GLY A 673 -1.31 9.60 8.32
C GLY A 673 -2.71 10.17 8.44
N PRO A 674 -3.57 10.08 7.40
CA PRO A 674 -4.97 10.40 7.50
C PRO A 674 -5.71 9.27 8.21
N ALA A 675 -6.98 9.44 8.51
CA ALA A 675 -7.81 8.36 9.06
C ALA A 675 -8.15 7.29 7.98
N VAL A 676 -7.13 6.73 7.36
CA VAL A 676 -7.19 5.70 6.31
C VAL A 676 -6.54 4.43 6.82
N TYR A 677 -7.31 3.35 6.93
CA TYR A 677 -6.81 2.06 7.40
C TYR A 677 -6.79 1.02 6.28
N THR A 678 -5.79 0.18 6.33
CA THR A 678 -5.49 -0.80 5.27
C THR A 678 -5.32 -2.18 5.88
N PHE A 679 -6.03 -3.15 5.32
CA PHE A 679 -5.82 -4.57 5.60
C PHE A 679 -4.94 -5.18 4.52
N GLY A 680 -3.81 -5.78 4.90
CA GLY A 680 -2.94 -6.50 3.99
C GLY A 680 -3.48 -7.89 3.69
N VAL A 681 -3.73 -8.22 2.42
CA VAL A 681 -4.23 -9.55 2.04
C VAL A 681 -3.12 -10.53 1.65
N THR A 682 -1.89 -10.04 1.55
CA THR A 682 -0.67 -10.86 1.37
C THR A 682 0.50 -10.23 2.13
N PRO A 683 1.59 -10.95 2.40
CA PRO A 683 2.80 -10.36 2.96
C PRO A 683 3.38 -9.25 2.08
N GLN A 684 3.81 -8.16 2.70
CA GLN A 684 4.36 -6.99 2.03
C GLN A 684 5.78 -6.63 2.52
N PRO A 685 6.76 -7.52 2.40
CA PRO A 685 8.11 -7.28 2.95
C PRO A 685 8.80 -6.04 2.37
N HIS A 686 8.39 -5.62 1.18
CA HIS A 686 8.95 -4.42 0.52
C HIS A 686 8.49 -3.10 1.15
N ASN A 687 7.43 -3.12 1.93
CA ASN A 687 6.86 -1.96 2.63
C ASN A 687 7.30 -1.90 4.11
N GLU A 688 7.97 -2.93 4.62
CA GLU A 688 8.46 -2.95 6.00
C GLU A 688 9.52 -1.87 6.22
N GLY A 689 9.37 -1.10 7.28
CA GLY A 689 10.21 0.05 7.58
C GLY A 689 9.78 1.34 6.87
N ASP A 690 8.71 1.31 6.07
CA ASP A 690 8.14 2.47 5.39
C ASP A 690 6.69 2.79 5.84
N PHE A 691 5.98 1.84 6.45
CA PHE A 691 4.61 2.03 6.94
C PHE A 691 4.47 1.66 8.42
N SER A 692 3.50 2.28 9.08
CA SER A 692 3.15 1.99 10.47
C SER A 692 2.25 0.76 10.53
N ALA A 693 2.76 -0.35 11.07
CA ALA A 693 1.97 -1.55 11.35
C ALA A 693 1.28 -1.41 12.71
N LEU A 694 0.00 -1.02 12.72
CA LEU A 694 -0.76 -0.75 13.93
C LEU A 694 -1.16 -2.00 14.68
N GLY A 695 -1.30 -3.12 13.96
CA GLY A 695 -1.80 -4.36 14.51
C GLY A 695 -2.02 -5.42 13.44
N HIS A 696 -2.85 -6.40 13.76
CA HIS A 696 -3.16 -7.49 12.83
C HIS A 696 -4.55 -8.07 13.05
N VAL A 697 -5.09 -8.69 12.00
CA VAL A 697 -6.36 -9.41 12.02
C VAL A 697 -6.17 -10.71 12.81
N ILE A 698 -6.95 -10.89 13.86
CA ILE A 698 -6.97 -12.12 14.67
C ILE A 698 -8.15 -13.03 14.34
N ARG A 699 -9.19 -12.49 13.66
CA ARG A 699 -10.35 -13.24 13.17
C ARG A 699 -10.97 -12.53 11.95
N GLY A 700 -11.49 -13.27 10.99
CA GLY A 700 -12.22 -12.72 9.85
C GLY A 700 -11.34 -12.31 8.66
N ILE A 701 -10.15 -12.88 8.50
CA ILE A 701 -9.31 -12.63 7.33
C ILE A 701 -10.00 -13.07 6.02
N ASP A 702 -10.86 -14.10 6.08
CA ASP A 702 -11.72 -14.52 4.98
C ASP A 702 -12.82 -13.49 4.64
N VAL A 703 -13.25 -12.69 5.63
CA VAL A 703 -14.15 -11.55 5.39
C VAL A 703 -13.41 -10.45 4.63
N VAL A 704 -12.16 -10.15 5.04
CA VAL A 704 -11.33 -9.17 4.33
C VAL A 704 -11.12 -9.56 2.87
N ASP A 705 -10.93 -10.84 2.57
CA ASP A 705 -10.77 -11.36 1.20
C ASP A 705 -12.04 -11.20 0.34
N ARG A 706 -13.22 -11.03 0.95
CA ARG A 706 -14.51 -10.84 0.25
C ARG A 706 -14.95 -9.39 0.13
N LEU A 707 -14.22 -8.45 0.73
CA LEU A 707 -14.53 -7.02 0.61
C LEU A 707 -14.34 -6.55 -0.84
N GLU A 708 -15.27 -5.76 -1.29
CA GLU A 708 -15.36 -5.20 -2.64
C GLU A 708 -15.35 -3.68 -2.62
N LEU A 709 -15.09 -3.07 -3.76
CA LEU A 709 -15.23 -1.62 -3.91
C LEU A 709 -16.68 -1.21 -3.58
N GLY A 710 -16.79 -0.24 -2.67
CA GLY A 710 -18.10 0.26 -2.22
C GLY A 710 -18.66 -0.43 -0.97
N ASP A 711 -18.13 -1.58 -0.56
CA ASP A 711 -18.39 -2.11 0.78
C ASP A 711 -17.96 -1.09 1.84
N TYR A 712 -18.55 -1.16 3.03
CA TYR A 712 -18.27 -0.17 4.07
C TYR A 712 -18.25 -0.78 5.47
N VAL A 713 -17.67 -0.03 6.39
CA VAL A 713 -17.66 -0.31 7.82
C VAL A 713 -18.99 0.14 8.42
N LYS A 714 -19.80 -0.79 8.95
CA LYS A 714 -21.06 -0.48 9.63
C LYS A 714 -20.79 0.10 11.03
N SER A 715 -19.86 -0.52 11.74
CA SER A 715 -19.44 -0.08 13.07
C SER A 715 -18.03 -0.57 13.40
N VAL A 716 -17.35 0.16 14.29
CA VAL A 716 -16.12 -0.31 14.96
C VAL A 716 -16.32 -0.14 16.46
N ARG A 717 -15.91 -1.14 17.24
CA ARG A 717 -15.95 -1.04 18.70
C ARG A 717 -14.76 -1.77 19.35
N VAL A 718 -14.42 -1.31 20.55
CA VAL A 718 -13.41 -1.98 21.39
C VAL A 718 -14.02 -3.25 21.98
N LEU A 719 -13.29 -4.37 21.90
CA LEU A 719 -13.67 -5.61 22.55
C LEU A 719 -13.29 -5.58 24.04
N LYS A 720 -14.16 -6.07 24.90
CA LYS A 720 -13.84 -6.26 26.33
C LYS A 720 -12.80 -7.36 26.49
N PRO A 721 -11.96 -7.32 27.55
CA PRO A 721 -11.05 -8.41 27.85
C PRO A 721 -11.80 -9.74 27.97
N GLY A 722 -11.35 -10.77 27.22
CA GLY A 722 -11.98 -12.09 27.20
C GLY A 722 -13.19 -12.24 26.27
N GLU A 723 -13.66 -11.18 25.62
CA GLU A 723 -14.70 -11.25 24.59
C GLU A 723 -14.18 -11.93 23.34
N LYS A 724 -14.95 -12.90 22.80
CA LYS A 724 -14.62 -13.70 21.59
C LYS A 724 -15.40 -13.18 20.38
#